data_85662cbb95d990ec5b1b16a2f34f6317
#
_entry.id   85662cbb95d990ec5b1b16a2f34f6317
#
_cell.length_a   1.000
_cell.length_b   1.000
_cell.length_c   1.000
_cell.angle_alpha   90.00
_cell.angle_beta   90.00
_cell.angle_gamma   90.00
#
_symmetry.space_group_name_H-M   'P 1'
#
loop_
_entity.id
_entity.type
_entity.pdbx_description
1 polymer ?
#
loop_
_entity_poly.entity_id
_entity_poly.type
_entity_poly.pdbx_seq_one_letter_code
_entity_poly.pdbx_strand_id
1 'polypeptide(L)'
;MKKVLAAILCAGMIAGTAGCGKGAGEAADREAASQVGNDAQGSSGQNGTQGNNEDTQAPSENTKYIIKGADISSLEAVEDYGGTFYDFDGREVDVIGFLAENGCNYYRLRIWNHPTASFDAGDYCNLEHTIGLAKRIKEAGIKYLLDFHYSDWWADPENQTIPAEWQGMDEEELEAAVYDYTAEVLNALAEAGAYPDMVQIGNEIGNGMLWDYGTMEHPETLAKFLNSGIRAVRDTTPEGQQTQIMIHVQTGGSVGATQTFFETIEANGVTDYDLVGLSYYPYWQGTFADMKANIDNIYEVFGKQVVLAETAYPFTNENADSKSNMVSEADLKGVGFEASEENQRRVLELIMNAVAECEGGLGIFYWEPAWLAVEGAGVSKGSGNEWENQTLFDFEGRALDGVRAFAFEPGSLDNDAALYVYPFDGVEIDRNASGEELIAELPGTARVLYQDGSIRDVEVEWDVFSMKTITETHVAFKGTVLDFQVSIGADLIEKNSLNNLDFEEGATGWVLEDEKRAGQIRNDSSSYPHSGEWSFQYWNADAFKMNLYQQTKITKTDQYNLQVWSQGVGETGLQLTLYIADQDGNLIASTPFQNQGWDKWQHPIVSAQLQEGDIVRIGVLVEAGSDDWGTIDEFTFYPGEPLPDEETSDGGDGAGGNGENGGGAGDSQEGESASAGNNLIENASFESGDNGWTVTRENTGAGTVRNDSEGNPHSGDYSFHYWNDSDFTITLSQEVTVSSGGSYTLSAYSQGDSDTATFMTLYAEDENGNVIGSAEFSNKGWDVWQNPVVEGLELAAGQKIKVGIIIHGKAGGWGTLDDFCLTAE
;
A
#
# COMPACT_ATOMS: atom_id res chain seq x y z
N MET A 1 -14.45 -8.02 3.57
CA MET A 1 -13.47 -8.28 2.51
C MET A 1 -12.46 -7.15 2.33
N LYS A 2 -12.81 -5.90 1.97
CA LYS A 2 -11.85 -4.80 1.74
C LYS A 2 -10.89 -4.45 2.90
N LYS A 3 -11.22 -4.71 4.15
CA LYS A 3 -10.39 -4.32 5.32
C LYS A 3 -9.27 -5.33 5.68
N VAL A 4 -9.30 -6.54 5.17
CA VAL A 4 -8.34 -7.60 5.52
C VAL A 4 -7.23 -7.75 4.46
N LEU A 5 -7.51 -7.50 3.17
CA LEU A 5 -6.48 -7.52 2.12
C LEU A 5 -5.38 -6.46 2.31
N ALA A 6 -5.71 -5.29 2.86
CA ALA A 6 -4.72 -4.24 3.13
C ALA A 6 -3.75 -4.58 4.29
N ALA A 7 -4.15 -5.46 5.22
CA ALA A 7 -3.31 -5.83 6.37
C ALA A 7 -2.23 -6.89 6.03
N ILE A 8 -2.42 -7.67 4.97
CA ILE A 8 -1.46 -8.71 4.56
C ILE A 8 -0.29 -8.13 3.76
N LEU A 9 -0.49 -7.01 3.06
CA LEU A 9 0.57 -6.31 2.31
C LEU A 9 1.60 -5.59 3.22
N CYS A 10 1.25 -5.24 4.47
CA CYS A 10 2.19 -4.59 5.41
C CYS A 10 3.07 -5.57 6.22
N ALA A 11 2.75 -6.86 6.28
CA ALA A 11 3.52 -7.84 7.08
C ALA A 11 4.70 -8.47 6.33
N GLY A 12 4.79 -8.29 5.02
CA GLY A 12 5.84 -8.90 4.16
C GLY A 12 7.13 -8.09 4.01
N MET A 13 7.22 -6.86 4.52
CA MET A 13 8.38 -5.97 4.30
C MET A 13 9.40 -5.89 5.46
N ILE A 14 9.30 -6.70 6.50
CA ILE A 14 10.29 -6.70 7.60
C ILE A 14 10.85 -8.11 7.83
N ALA A 15 11.69 -8.59 6.91
CA ALA A 15 12.76 -9.56 7.22
C ALA A 15 13.65 -9.76 5.99
N GLY A 16 14.75 -9.05 5.90
CA GLY A 16 15.74 -9.33 4.86
C GLY A 16 16.93 -8.41 4.79
N THR A 17 17.61 -8.17 5.93
CA THR A 17 19.00 -7.70 5.90
C THR A 17 19.80 -8.40 6.97
N ALA A 18 20.53 -9.42 6.60
CA ALA A 18 21.86 -9.73 7.21
C ALA A 18 22.48 -10.92 6.50
N GLY A 19 23.68 -10.75 5.99
CA GLY A 19 24.53 -11.86 5.62
C GLY A 19 25.59 -11.55 4.56
N CYS A 20 26.52 -10.66 4.84
CA CYS A 20 27.79 -10.58 4.12
C CYS A 20 28.69 -11.75 4.48
N GLY A 21 29.08 -12.56 3.50
CA GLY A 21 30.17 -13.53 3.62
C GLY A 21 31.07 -13.49 2.39
N LYS A 22 32.29 -13.01 2.57
CA LYS A 22 33.34 -12.91 1.56
C LYS A 22 33.86 -14.30 1.16
N GLY A 23 34.08 -14.51 -0.15
CA GLY A 23 34.97 -15.57 -0.64
C GLY A 23 35.51 -15.20 -2.02
N ALA A 24 36.79 -14.85 -2.06
CA ALA A 24 37.54 -14.57 -3.26
C ALA A 24 38.03 -15.86 -3.94
N GLY A 25 38.18 -15.83 -5.29
CA GLY A 25 38.85 -16.89 -6.00
C GLY A 25 38.76 -16.76 -7.54
N GLU A 26 39.68 -16.04 -8.08
CA GLU A 26 40.45 -16.23 -9.33
C GLU A 26 39.78 -16.48 -10.68
N ALA A 27 40.23 -15.61 -11.57
CA ALA A 27 40.07 -15.54 -13.02
C ALA A 27 40.76 -16.72 -13.76
N ALA A 28 40.21 -17.06 -14.93
CA ALA A 28 40.99 -17.61 -16.01
C ALA A 28 40.38 -17.21 -17.35
N ASP A 29 41.15 -16.43 -18.07
CA ASP A 29 41.04 -16.07 -19.49
C ASP A 29 40.91 -17.31 -20.40
N ARG A 30 40.17 -17.17 -21.48
CA ARG A 30 40.61 -17.64 -22.79
C ARG A 30 39.95 -16.85 -23.93
N GLU A 31 40.82 -16.14 -24.59
CA GLU A 31 40.66 -15.51 -25.90
C GLU A 31 40.52 -16.50 -27.06
N ALA A 32 40.11 -15.88 -28.16
CA ALA A 32 40.48 -16.06 -29.56
C ALA A 32 39.42 -16.77 -30.42
N ALA A 33 39.08 -16.32 -31.55
CA ALA A 33 39.49 -15.43 -32.61
C ALA A 33 38.66 -15.79 -33.84
N SER A 34 38.16 -14.80 -34.55
CA SER A 34 38.36 -14.42 -35.94
C SER A 34 38.02 -15.50 -37.01
N GLN A 35 37.54 -15.21 -38.17
CA GLN A 35 37.59 -14.10 -39.13
C GLN A 35 36.69 -14.43 -40.32
N VAL A 36 36.03 -13.41 -40.90
CA VAL A 36 36.11 -12.92 -42.25
C VAL A 36 35.56 -13.73 -43.45
N GLY A 37 34.78 -13.08 -44.26
CA GLY A 37 34.60 -13.38 -45.68
C GLY A 37 33.49 -12.62 -46.38
N ASN A 38 33.81 -11.46 -46.91
CA ASN A 38 33.12 -10.65 -47.92
C ASN A 38 32.79 -11.42 -49.19
N ASP A 39 31.78 -10.97 -49.93
CA ASP A 39 31.78 -10.27 -51.26
C ASP A 39 30.38 -10.40 -51.88
N ALA A 40 29.67 -9.39 -52.12
CA ALA A 40 29.61 -8.33 -53.11
C ALA A 40 29.02 -8.71 -54.49
N GLN A 41 28.15 -7.79 -54.96
CA GLN A 41 27.69 -7.52 -56.33
C GLN A 41 26.58 -8.40 -56.94
N GLY A 42 25.53 -7.86 -57.49
CA GLY A 42 25.16 -6.52 -57.94
C GLY A 42 24.00 -6.55 -58.92
N SER A 43 23.28 -5.46 -58.92
CA SER A 43 22.72 -4.75 -60.07
C SER A 43 21.41 -5.16 -60.76
N SER A 44 20.53 -4.17 -60.78
CA SER A 44 19.60 -3.69 -61.84
C SER A 44 18.35 -4.54 -62.15
N GLY A 45 17.18 -4.05 -62.19
CA GLY A 45 16.59 -2.75 -62.46
C GLY A 45 15.15 -2.91 -62.95
N GLN A 46 14.35 -1.93 -62.68
CA GLN A 46 13.17 -1.49 -63.42
C GLN A 46 11.77 -2.09 -63.21
N ASN A 47 10.98 -1.24 -62.59
CA ASN A 47 9.63 -0.76 -62.94
C ASN A 47 8.45 -1.72 -63.15
N GLY A 48 7.43 -1.51 -62.34
CA GLY A 48 6.11 -1.37 -62.91
C GLY A 48 4.92 -1.84 -62.07
N THR A 49 4.13 -0.88 -61.64
CA THR A 49 2.70 -0.95 -61.42
C THR A 49 2.12 -1.54 -60.13
N GLN A 50 1.46 -0.63 -59.42
CA GLN A 50 0.49 -0.77 -58.31
C GLN A 50 -0.40 -2.00 -58.39
N GLY A 51 -0.49 -2.70 -57.26
CA GLY A 51 -1.54 -3.60 -56.91
C GLY A 51 -1.54 -3.67 -55.38
N ASN A 52 -2.60 -3.18 -54.77
CA ASN A 52 -2.87 -3.37 -53.32
C ASN A 52 -2.91 -4.87 -53.06
N ASN A 53 -1.95 -5.37 -52.34
CA ASN A 53 -2.07 -6.61 -51.59
C ASN A 53 -1.95 -6.25 -50.13
N GLU A 54 -2.96 -6.49 -49.34
CA GLU A 54 -2.87 -6.65 -47.90
C GLU A 54 -1.84 -7.76 -47.66
N ASP A 55 -0.66 -7.37 -47.17
CA ASP A 55 0.34 -8.31 -46.65
C ASP A 55 -0.19 -8.92 -45.37
N THR A 56 -0.87 -10.05 -45.50
CA THR A 56 -0.93 -11.02 -44.43
C THR A 56 0.51 -11.57 -44.29
N GLN A 57 1.24 -11.02 -43.32
CA GLN A 57 2.47 -11.63 -42.84
C GLN A 57 2.13 -13.07 -42.40
N ALA A 58 2.83 -14.03 -43.01
CA ALA A 58 2.79 -15.40 -42.54
C ALA A 58 3.28 -15.43 -41.05
N PRO A 59 2.65 -16.20 -40.16
CA PRO A 59 3.11 -16.33 -38.78
C PRO A 59 4.60 -16.64 -38.75
N SER A 60 5.33 -15.96 -37.87
CA SER A 60 6.74 -16.29 -37.62
C SER A 60 6.83 -17.75 -37.17
N GLU A 61 7.76 -18.55 -37.71
CA GLU A 61 7.90 -20.00 -37.43
C GLU A 61 8.24 -20.33 -35.95
N ASN A 62 8.04 -19.38 -34.99
CA ASN A 62 8.43 -19.51 -33.58
C ASN A 62 7.39 -19.00 -32.57
N THR A 63 6.11 -18.93 -32.91
CA THR A 63 5.11 -18.52 -31.91
C THR A 63 4.88 -19.65 -30.91
N LYS A 64 5.22 -19.41 -29.64
CA LYS A 64 4.97 -20.37 -28.56
C LYS A 64 3.46 -20.54 -28.37
N TYR A 65 2.96 -21.77 -28.39
CA TYR A 65 1.58 -22.05 -28.02
C TYR A 65 1.36 -21.71 -26.53
N ILE A 66 0.33 -20.94 -26.25
CA ILE A 66 -0.11 -20.66 -24.89
C ILE A 66 -1.60 -20.97 -24.71
N ILE A 67 -2.00 -21.27 -23.48
CA ILE A 67 -3.41 -21.34 -23.07
C ILE A 67 -3.95 -19.90 -23.04
N LYS A 68 -5.03 -19.66 -23.77
CA LYS A 68 -5.82 -18.43 -23.78
C LYS A 68 -7.21 -18.83 -23.27
N GLY A 69 -7.30 -18.96 -21.94
CA GLY A 69 -8.45 -19.57 -21.28
C GLY A 69 -9.42 -18.56 -20.69
N ALA A 70 -10.61 -19.05 -20.36
CA ALA A 70 -11.67 -18.30 -19.68
C ALA A 70 -12.36 -19.17 -18.63
N ASP A 71 -12.56 -18.65 -17.40
CA ASP A 71 -13.44 -19.27 -16.41
C ASP A 71 -14.88 -18.84 -16.68
N ILE A 72 -15.77 -19.78 -16.91
CA ILE A 72 -17.18 -19.53 -17.25
C ILE A 72 -18.14 -20.21 -16.29
N SER A 73 -17.72 -20.40 -15.05
CA SER A 73 -18.49 -21.17 -14.06
C SER A 73 -19.85 -20.56 -13.75
N SER A 74 -20.00 -19.23 -13.86
CA SER A 74 -21.28 -18.54 -13.64
C SER A 74 -22.17 -18.44 -14.89
N LEU A 75 -21.71 -18.90 -16.07
CA LEU A 75 -22.41 -18.69 -17.34
C LEU A 75 -23.84 -19.26 -17.35
N GLU A 76 -24.01 -20.51 -16.90
CA GLU A 76 -25.34 -21.17 -16.93
C GLU A 76 -26.34 -20.47 -16.01
N ALA A 77 -25.87 -19.96 -14.84
CA ALA A 77 -26.71 -19.17 -13.98
C ALA A 77 -27.13 -17.84 -14.64
N VAL A 78 -26.22 -17.13 -15.28
CA VAL A 78 -26.54 -15.90 -16.02
C VAL A 78 -27.57 -16.16 -17.12
N GLU A 79 -27.38 -17.22 -17.90
CA GLU A 79 -28.30 -17.62 -18.99
C GLU A 79 -29.71 -17.99 -18.44
N ASP A 80 -29.79 -18.80 -17.39
CA ASP A 80 -31.07 -19.27 -16.80
C ASP A 80 -31.85 -18.14 -16.13
N TYR A 81 -31.18 -17.14 -15.58
CA TYR A 81 -31.80 -15.93 -15.02
C TYR A 81 -32.05 -14.83 -16.06
N GLY A 82 -31.85 -15.14 -17.37
CA GLY A 82 -32.28 -14.33 -18.51
C GLY A 82 -31.20 -13.38 -19.07
N GLY A 83 -29.95 -13.53 -18.67
CA GLY A 83 -28.82 -12.87 -19.34
C GLY A 83 -28.74 -13.34 -20.81
N THR A 84 -28.35 -12.44 -21.67
CA THR A 84 -28.23 -12.70 -23.11
C THR A 84 -26.97 -12.05 -23.63
N PHE A 85 -26.25 -12.76 -24.51
CA PHE A 85 -24.96 -12.26 -25.02
C PHE A 85 -25.03 -11.97 -26.52
N TYR A 86 -24.32 -10.95 -26.95
CA TYR A 86 -24.31 -10.48 -28.33
C TYR A 86 -22.86 -10.29 -28.82
N ASP A 87 -22.66 -10.55 -30.12
CA ASP A 87 -21.41 -10.27 -30.80
C ASP A 87 -21.18 -8.77 -31.00
N PHE A 88 -20.07 -8.42 -31.64
CA PHE A 88 -19.69 -7.01 -31.93
C PHE A 88 -20.71 -6.30 -32.87
N ASP A 89 -21.54 -7.06 -33.63
CA ASP A 89 -22.58 -6.54 -34.51
C ASP A 89 -23.97 -6.50 -33.82
N GLY A 90 -24.08 -6.97 -32.58
CA GLY A 90 -25.32 -7.04 -31.80
C GLY A 90 -26.22 -8.23 -32.17
N ARG A 91 -25.63 -9.32 -32.69
CA ARG A 91 -26.34 -10.60 -32.91
C ARG A 91 -26.15 -11.45 -31.67
N GLU A 92 -27.23 -12.11 -31.24
CA GLU A 92 -27.23 -13.07 -30.14
C GLU A 92 -26.28 -14.24 -30.44
N VAL A 93 -25.45 -14.61 -29.43
CA VAL A 93 -24.45 -15.67 -29.54
C VAL A 93 -24.43 -16.59 -28.34
N ASP A 94 -24.00 -17.85 -28.55
CA ASP A 94 -23.55 -18.74 -27.48
C ASP A 94 -22.14 -18.34 -27.08
N VAL A 95 -21.92 -18.06 -25.79
CA VAL A 95 -20.63 -17.54 -25.25
C VAL A 95 -19.48 -18.50 -25.52
N ILE A 96 -19.68 -19.81 -25.31
CA ILE A 96 -18.65 -20.84 -25.50
C ILE A 96 -18.14 -20.83 -26.94
N GLY A 97 -19.06 -20.88 -27.89
CA GLY A 97 -18.73 -20.83 -29.33
C GLY A 97 -18.10 -19.52 -29.73
N PHE A 98 -18.66 -18.41 -29.27
CA PHE A 98 -18.18 -17.07 -29.62
C PHE A 98 -16.76 -16.77 -29.13
N LEU A 99 -16.45 -17.08 -27.85
CA LEU A 99 -15.10 -16.90 -27.32
C LEU A 99 -14.11 -17.83 -28.05
N ALA A 100 -14.49 -19.06 -28.35
CA ALA A 100 -13.66 -20.00 -29.10
C ALA A 100 -13.35 -19.50 -30.53
N GLU A 101 -14.35 -18.95 -31.26
CA GLU A 101 -14.16 -18.34 -32.58
C GLU A 101 -13.21 -17.13 -32.53
N ASN A 102 -13.12 -16.44 -31.39
CA ASN A 102 -12.23 -15.31 -31.14
C ASN A 102 -10.89 -15.73 -30.55
N GLY A 103 -10.56 -17.04 -30.45
CA GLY A 103 -9.24 -17.53 -30.07
C GLY A 103 -9.11 -18.09 -28.67
N CYS A 104 -10.17 -18.07 -27.84
CA CYS A 104 -10.20 -18.81 -26.58
C CYS A 104 -10.04 -20.31 -26.85
N ASN A 105 -9.08 -20.96 -26.21
CA ASN A 105 -8.71 -22.35 -26.53
C ASN A 105 -8.81 -23.29 -25.33
N TYR A 106 -9.25 -22.79 -24.17
CA TYR A 106 -9.41 -23.54 -22.94
C TYR A 106 -10.47 -22.89 -22.06
N TYR A 107 -11.27 -23.68 -21.33
CA TYR A 107 -12.18 -23.16 -20.30
C TYR A 107 -11.78 -23.64 -18.93
N ARG A 108 -12.17 -22.93 -17.87
CA ARG A 108 -12.08 -23.33 -16.47
C ARG A 108 -13.48 -23.39 -15.88
N LEU A 109 -13.75 -24.44 -15.10
CA LEU A 109 -14.99 -24.63 -14.36
C LEU A 109 -14.65 -24.97 -12.92
N ARG A 110 -15.18 -24.21 -11.96
CA ARG A 110 -15.09 -24.54 -10.52
C ARG A 110 -16.21 -25.47 -10.12
N ILE A 111 -15.97 -26.34 -9.15
CA ILE A 111 -16.98 -27.20 -8.56
C ILE A 111 -16.93 -27.12 -7.03
N TRP A 112 -18.11 -27.03 -6.41
CA TRP A 112 -18.31 -27.04 -4.98
C TRP A 112 -18.93 -28.39 -4.57
N ASN A 113 -18.74 -28.75 -3.28
CA ASN A 113 -19.11 -30.09 -2.82
C ASN A 113 -20.62 -30.28 -2.81
N HIS A 114 -21.34 -29.56 -1.97
CA HIS A 114 -22.81 -29.56 -1.92
C HIS A 114 -23.32 -28.13 -1.73
N PRO A 115 -23.22 -27.26 -2.75
CA PRO A 115 -23.76 -25.92 -2.66
C PRO A 115 -25.26 -25.96 -2.38
N THR A 116 -25.74 -25.04 -1.56
CA THR A 116 -27.16 -24.97 -1.19
C THR A 116 -27.83 -23.78 -1.88
N ALA A 117 -29.15 -23.85 -2.10
CA ALA A 117 -29.98 -22.75 -2.61
C ALA A 117 -29.98 -21.47 -1.72
N SER A 118 -29.09 -21.41 -0.74
CA SER A 118 -28.86 -20.18 0.04
C SER A 118 -27.98 -19.17 -0.67
N PHE A 119 -27.27 -19.60 -1.69
CA PHE A 119 -26.29 -18.83 -2.43
C PHE A 119 -26.76 -18.74 -3.88
N ASP A 120 -27.09 -17.60 -4.43
CA ASP A 120 -27.66 -17.40 -5.78
C ASP A 120 -27.00 -18.31 -6.82
N ALA A 121 -26.08 -17.82 -7.64
CA ALA A 121 -25.38 -18.62 -8.65
C ALA A 121 -24.56 -19.80 -8.07
N GLY A 122 -24.44 -19.94 -6.77
CA GLY A 122 -23.71 -21.02 -6.10
C GLY A 122 -24.25 -22.41 -6.38
N ASP A 123 -25.58 -22.58 -6.52
CA ASP A 123 -26.18 -23.86 -6.86
C ASP A 123 -25.70 -24.38 -8.23
N TYR A 124 -25.28 -23.48 -9.12
CA TYR A 124 -24.76 -23.81 -10.46
C TYR A 124 -23.32 -24.35 -10.46
N CYS A 125 -22.59 -24.30 -9.32
CA CYS A 125 -21.28 -24.94 -9.17
C CYS A 125 -21.39 -26.39 -8.63
N ASN A 126 -22.56 -27.03 -8.70
CA ASN A 126 -22.76 -28.43 -8.33
C ASN A 126 -22.41 -29.38 -9.49
N LEU A 127 -22.37 -30.68 -9.22
CA LEU A 127 -22.01 -31.72 -10.21
C LEU A 127 -22.93 -31.73 -11.45
N GLU A 128 -24.24 -31.52 -11.29
CA GLU A 128 -25.21 -31.56 -12.39
C GLU A 128 -24.95 -30.46 -13.42
N HIS A 129 -24.82 -29.20 -12.95
CA HIS A 129 -24.53 -28.04 -13.78
C HIS A 129 -23.11 -28.09 -14.37
N THR A 130 -22.12 -28.52 -13.58
CA THR A 130 -20.76 -28.74 -14.09
C THR A 130 -20.71 -29.74 -15.23
N ILE A 131 -21.45 -30.84 -15.16
CA ILE A 131 -21.58 -31.79 -16.27
C ILE A 131 -22.26 -31.15 -17.50
N GLY A 132 -23.26 -30.29 -17.30
CA GLY A 132 -23.93 -29.54 -18.36
C GLY A 132 -22.95 -28.66 -19.15
N LEU A 133 -22.20 -27.78 -18.44
CA LEU A 133 -21.20 -26.91 -19.05
C LEU A 133 -20.05 -27.73 -19.68
N ALA A 134 -19.53 -28.75 -19.00
CA ALA A 134 -18.45 -29.59 -19.51
C ALA A 134 -18.82 -30.25 -20.86
N LYS A 135 -20.05 -30.71 -21.01
CA LYS A 135 -20.54 -31.25 -22.28
C LYS A 135 -20.58 -30.19 -23.38
N ARG A 136 -21.12 -28.99 -23.09
CA ARG A 136 -21.15 -27.89 -24.07
C ARG A 136 -19.72 -27.54 -24.54
N ILE A 137 -18.77 -27.49 -23.62
CA ILE A 137 -17.34 -27.22 -23.94
C ILE A 137 -16.77 -28.35 -24.84
N LYS A 138 -17.01 -29.63 -24.49
CA LYS A 138 -16.53 -30.76 -25.30
C LYS A 138 -17.21 -30.83 -26.68
N GLU A 139 -18.46 -30.47 -26.77
CA GLU A 139 -19.18 -30.39 -28.05
C GLU A 139 -18.63 -29.30 -28.96
N ALA A 140 -18.18 -28.18 -28.38
CA ALA A 140 -17.43 -27.12 -29.07
C ALA A 140 -16.01 -27.57 -29.49
N GLY A 141 -15.52 -28.71 -29.04
CA GLY A 141 -14.18 -29.23 -29.31
C GLY A 141 -13.06 -28.56 -28.53
N ILE A 142 -13.39 -27.89 -27.45
CA ILE A 142 -12.45 -27.13 -26.60
C ILE A 142 -12.06 -27.96 -25.37
N LYS A 143 -10.88 -27.73 -24.85
CA LYS A 143 -10.37 -28.32 -23.60
C LYS A 143 -10.89 -27.55 -22.38
N TYR A 144 -10.93 -28.25 -21.21
CA TYR A 144 -11.22 -27.54 -19.96
C TYR A 144 -10.46 -28.08 -18.76
N LEU A 145 -10.25 -27.18 -17.81
CA LEU A 145 -9.75 -27.37 -16.44
C LEU A 145 -10.94 -27.47 -15.50
N LEU A 146 -10.96 -28.50 -14.64
CA LEU A 146 -11.91 -28.60 -13.52
C LEU A 146 -11.22 -28.22 -12.23
N ASP A 147 -11.76 -27.24 -11.52
CA ASP A 147 -11.26 -26.68 -10.28
C ASP A 147 -12.06 -27.13 -9.07
N PHE A 148 -11.45 -27.95 -8.20
CA PHE A 148 -12.07 -28.43 -6.97
C PHE A 148 -11.80 -27.46 -5.81
N HIS A 149 -12.86 -26.81 -5.31
CA HIS A 149 -12.79 -25.95 -4.12
C HIS A 149 -12.76 -26.74 -2.80
N TYR A 150 -13.25 -27.97 -2.75
CA TYR A 150 -13.43 -28.78 -1.53
C TYR A 150 -14.17 -28.02 -0.41
N SER A 151 -15.19 -27.27 -0.80
CA SER A 151 -16.05 -26.46 0.05
C SER A 151 -17.46 -26.43 -0.56
N ASP A 152 -18.47 -26.10 0.23
CA ASP A 152 -19.84 -25.85 -0.26
C ASP A 152 -20.02 -24.42 -0.77
N TRP A 153 -18.99 -23.61 -0.72
CA TRP A 153 -18.95 -22.18 -1.06
C TRP A 153 -17.57 -21.78 -1.59
N TRP A 154 -17.36 -20.50 -1.82
CA TRP A 154 -16.05 -19.96 -2.20
C TRP A 154 -14.94 -20.49 -1.28
N ALA A 155 -13.94 -21.12 -1.85
CA ALA A 155 -12.66 -21.35 -1.22
C ALA A 155 -11.66 -20.32 -1.78
N ASP A 156 -11.13 -19.50 -0.93
CA ASP A 156 -10.26 -18.38 -1.26
C ASP A 156 -9.19 -18.20 -0.15
N PRO A 157 -8.24 -17.24 -0.25
CA PRO A 157 -7.19 -17.06 0.74
C PRO A 157 -7.67 -16.76 2.16
N GLU A 158 -8.93 -16.31 2.34
CA GLU A 158 -9.54 -15.97 3.62
C GLU A 158 -10.53 -17.04 4.11
N ASN A 159 -10.92 -17.97 3.24
CA ASN A 159 -11.97 -18.95 3.55
C ASN A 159 -11.71 -20.31 2.90
N GLN A 160 -11.40 -21.32 3.70
CA GLN A 160 -11.20 -22.71 3.29
C GLN A 160 -12.06 -23.64 4.15
N THR A 161 -13.38 -23.35 4.14
CA THR A 161 -14.33 -24.01 5.04
C THR A 161 -14.57 -25.46 4.64
N ILE A 162 -14.50 -26.37 5.61
CA ILE A 162 -14.82 -27.79 5.43
C ILE A 162 -16.31 -27.92 5.03
N PRO A 163 -16.64 -28.71 3.98
CA PRO A 163 -18.03 -28.98 3.59
C PRO A 163 -18.90 -29.44 4.76
N ALA A 164 -20.16 -29.04 4.78
CA ALA A 164 -21.09 -29.36 5.87
C ALA A 164 -21.21 -30.87 6.13
N GLU A 165 -21.16 -31.67 5.07
CA GLU A 165 -21.20 -33.14 5.19
C GLU A 165 -19.94 -33.75 5.83
N TRP A 166 -18.82 -33.06 5.77
CA TRP A 166 -17.54 -33.50 6.31
C TRP A 166 -17.25 -32.94 7.71
N GLN A 167 -18.13 -32.09 8.22
CA GLN A 167 -17.94 -31.52 9.56
C GLN A 167 -17.98 -32.61 10.65
N GLY A 168 -16.96 -32.60 11.50
CA GLY A 168 -16.80 -33.57 12.59
C GLY A 168 -16.03 -34.84 12.20
N MET A 169 -15.61 -34.97 10.95
CA MET A 169 -14.64 -35.96 10.50
C MET A 169 -13.26 -35.67 11.12
N ASP A 170 -12.52 -36.71 11.40
CA ASP A 170 -11.10 -36.56 11.75
C ASP A 170 -10.22 -36.49 10.50
N GLU A 171 -8.91 -36.34 10.69
CA GLU A 171 -7.93 -36.18 9.60
C GLU A 171 -7.94 -37.33 8.59
N GLU A 172 -8.04 -38.61 9.08
CA GLU A 172 -8.05 -39.80 8.22
C GLU A 172 -9.38 -39.89 7.43
N GLU A 173 -10.48 -39.51 8.06
CA GLU A 173 -11.80 -39.43 7.43
C GLU A 173 -11.85 -38.32 6.37
N LEU A 174 -11.26 -37.16 6.63
CA LEU A 174 -11.14 -36.05 5.66
C LEU A 174 -10.25 -36.44 4.47
N GLU A 175 -9.11 -37.10 4.70
CA GLU A 175 -8.25 -37.61 3.64
C GLU A 175 -9.03 -38.57 2.70
N ALA A 176 -9.85 -39.47 3.27
CA ALA A 176 -10.69 -40.36 2.49
C ALA A 176 -11.80 -39.61 1.74
N ALA A 177 -12.43 -38.62 2.37
CA ALA A 177 -13.48 -37.81 1.76
C ALA A 177 -12.98 -37.01 0.55
N VAL A 178 -11.79 -36.44 0.60
CA VAL A 178 -11.15 -35.76 -0.56
C VAL A 178 -10.99 -36.75 -1.73
N TYR A 179 -10.47 -37.96 -1.46
CA TYR A 179 -10.35 -38.96 -2.53
C TYR A 179 -11.70 -39.34 -3.11
N ASP A 180 -12.66 -39.72 -2.25
CA ASP A 180 -13.95 -40.29 -2.65
C ASP A 180 -14.74 -39.24 -3.46
N TYR A 181 -14.80 -37.99 -3.03
CA TYR A 181 -15.47 -36.91 -3.73
C TYR A 181 -14.83 -36.61 -5.10
N THR A 182 -13.49 -36.48 -5.13
CA THR A 182 -12.77 -36.24 -6.39
C THR A 182 -13.02 -37.37 -7.39
N ALA A 183 -12.97 -38.65 -6.93
CA ALA A 183 -13.20 -39.79 -7.76
C ALA A 183 -14.68 -39.89 -8.22
N GLU A 184 -15.64 -39.57 -7.36
CA GLU A 184 -17.08 -39.54 -7.70
C GLU A 184 -17.35 -38.56 -8.84
N VAL A 185 -16.88 -37.29 -8.69
CA VAL A 185 -17.07 -36.24 -9.71
C VAL A 185 -16.42 -36.62 -11.02
N LEU A 186 -15.17 -37.07 -11.01
CA LEU A 186 -14.43 -37.44 -12.21
C LEU A 186 -15.03 -38.65 -12.94
N ASN A 187 -15.51 -39.67 -12.20
CA ASN A 187 -16.20 -40.79 -12.78
C ASN A 187 -17.53 -40.38 -13.41
N ALA A 188 -18.31 -39.51 -12.79
CA ALA A 188 -19.55 -38.99 -13.36
C ALA A 188 -19.29 -38.20 -14.65
N LEU A 189 -18.25 -37.39 -14.72
CA LEU A 189 -17.80 -36.69 -15.93
C LEU A 189 -17.34 -37.66 -17.02
N ALA A 190 -16.63 -38.72 -16.64
CA ALA A 190 -16.26 -39.79 -17.59
C ALA A 190 -17.45 -40.49 -18.17
N GLU A 191 -18.45 -40.90 -17.34
CA GLU A 191 -19.70 -41.49 -17.78
C GLU A 191 -20.50 -40.59 -18.71
N ALA A 192 -20.41 -39.25 -18.45
CA ALA A 192 -21.03 -38.24 -19.31
C ALA A 192 -20.27 -37.98 -20.62
N GLY A 193 -19.09 -38.59 -20.82
CA GLY A 193 -18.23 -38.36 -21.98
C GLY A 193 -17.55 -36.97 -21.97
N ALA A 194 -17.38 -36.37 -20.78
CA ALA A 194 -16.91 -35.00 -20.61
C ALA A 194 -15.76 -34.93 -19.60
N TYR A 195 -14.88 -35.95 -19.54
CA TYR A 195 -13.73 -35.94 -18.63
C TYR A 195 -12.78 -34.74 -18.87
N PRO A 196 -12.26 -34.04 -17.81
CA PRO A 196 -11.44 -32.86 -17.96
C PRO A 196 -10.04 -33.16 -18.54
N ASP A 197 -9.47 -32.18 -19.22
CA ASP A 197 -8.08 -32.25 -19.73
C ASP A 197 -7.06 -31.84 -18.65
N MET A 198 -7.49 -31.07 -17.67
CA MET A 198 -6.71 -30.60 -16.52
C MET A 198 -7.60 -30.59 -15.28
N VAL A 199 -7.03 -30.90 -14.11
CA VAL A 199 -7.72 -30.85 -12.81
C VAL A 199 -6.90 -30.03 -11.84
N GLN A 200 -7.54 -29.08 -11.17
CA GLN A 200 -6.99 -28.30 -10.09
C GLN A 200 -7.41 -28.88 -8.74
N ILE A 201 -6.44 -29.15 -7.88
CA ILE A 201 -6.65 -29.71 -6.53
C ILE A 201 -6.54 -28.57 -5.52
N GLY A 202 -7.71 -28.07 -5.10
CA GLY A 202 -7.82 -26.89 -4.23
C GLY A 202 -7.72 -25.57 -4.98
N ASN A 203 -8.42 -24.54 -4.50
CA ASN A 203 -8.41 -23.20 -5.04
C ASN A 203 -7.72 -22.23 -4.06
N GLU A 204 -6.70 -21.49 -4.54
CA GLU A 204 -5.98 -20.47 -3.79
C GLU A 204 -5.47 -20.92 -2.40
N ILE A 205 -4.92 -22.11 -2.34
CA ILE A 205 -4.55 -22.82 -1.09
C ILE A 205 -3.20 -22.38 -0.49
N GLY A 206 -2.72 -21.17 -0.78
CA GLY A 206 -1.45 -20.67 -0.22
C GLY A 206 -1.40 -20.65 1.32
N ASN A 207 -2.56 -20.62 1.97
CA ASN A 207 -2.72 -20.76 3.42
C ASN A 207 -3.19 -22.16 3.86
N GLY A 208 -3.26 -23.11 2.91
CA GLY A 208 -3.78 -24.46 3.12
C GLY A 208 -5.24 -24.62 2.67
N MET A 209 -5.82 -25.80 2.90
CA MET A 209 -7.21 -26.15 2.58
C MET A 209 -7.86 -26.91 3.75
N LEU A 210 -9.21 -26.96 3.77
CA LEU A 210 -9.98 -27.67 4.82
C LEU A 210 -9.56 -27.26 6.25
N TRP A 211 -9.65 -25.95 6.54
CA TRP A 211 -9.29 -25.43 7.86
C TRP A 211 -10.22 -26.01 8.95
N ASP A 212 -9.70 -26.34 10.16
CA ASP A 212 -8.38 -26.07 10.75
C ASP A 212 -7.32 -27.16 10.50
N TYR A 213 -7.59 -28.19 9.68
CA TYR A 213 -6.73 -29.38 9.56
C TYR A 213 -5.56 -29.19 8.57
N GLY A 214 -5.84 -28.87 7.31
CA GLY A 214 -4.84 -28.80 6.26
C GLY A 214 -4.25 -27.39 6.05
N THR A 215 -3.78 -26.73 7.11
CA THR A 215 -3.17 -25.40 7.08
C THR A 215 -1.66 -25.47 6.84
N MET A 216 -1.03 -24.35 6.54
CA MET A 216 0.45 -24.24 6.46
C MET A 216 1.13 -24.44 7.82
N GLU A 217 0.40 -24.42 8.94
CA GLU A 217 0.91 -24.83 10.26
C GLU A 217 0.91 -26.36 10.45
N HIS A 218 0.14 -27.09 9.63
CA HIS A 218 0.03 -28.53 9.59
C HIS A 218 0.32 -29.09 8.20
N PRO A 219 1.54 -28.85 7.65
CA PRO A 219 1.86 -29.17 6.27
C PRO A 219 1.84 -30.67 5.94
N GLU A 220 2.05 -31.54 6.92
CA GLU A 220 1.91 -32.99 6.75
C GLU A 220 0.46 -33.41 6.50
N THR A 221 -0.52 -32.74 7.10
CA THR A 221 -1.95 -32.98 6.87
C THR A 221 -2.38 -32.41 5.54
N LEU A 222 -1.95 -31.18 5.21
CA LEU A 222 -2.15 -30.60 3.90
C LEU A 222 -1.64 -31.53 2.77
N ALA A 223 -0.44 -32.07 2.95
CA ALA A 223 0.15 -32.98 1.97
C ALA A 223 -0.66 -34.27 1.80
N LYS A 224 -1.29 -34.83 2.85
CA LYS A 224 -2.19 -35.98 2.75
C LYS A 224 -3.41 -35.67 1.92
N PHE A 225 -4.05 -34.50 2.15
CA PHE A 225 -5.23 -34.06 1.38
C PHE A 225 -4.88 -33.86 -0.10
N LEU A 226 -3.80 -33.16 -0.40
CA LEU A 226 -3.32 -32.97 -1.77
C LEU A 226 -3.02 -34.29 -2.48
N ASN A 227 -2.25 -35.17 -1.84
CA ASN A 227 -1.92 -36.49 -2.42
C ASN A 227 -3.18 -37.36 -2.60
N SER A 228 -4.21 -37.18 -1.77
CA SER A 228 -5.47 -37.92 -1.88
C SER A 228 -6.26 -37.49 -3.12
N GLY A 229 -6.39 -36.17 -3.36
CA GLY A 229 -6.97 -35.62 -4.59
C GLY A 229 -6.18 -36.03 -5.83
N ILE A 230 -4.86 -35.88 -5.81
CA ILE A 230 -3.95 -36.28 -6.89
C ILE A 230 -4.14 -37.76 -7.26
N ARG A 231 -4.15 -38.64 -6.26
CA ARG A 231 -4.37 -40.08 -6.45
C ARG A 231 -5.72 -40.36 -7.11
N ALA A 232 -6.78 -39.69 -6.68
CA ALA A 232 -8.11 -39.85 -7.28
C ALA A 232 -8.12 -39.48 -8.76
N VAL A 233 -7.44 -38.39 -9.16
CA VAL A 233 -7.29 -38.01 -10.58
C VAL A 233 -6.54 -39.11 -11.36
N ARG A 234 -5.41 -39.59 -10.85
CA ARG A 234 -4.62 -40.62 -11.53
C ARG A 234 -5.40 -41.94 -11.67
N ASP A 235 -6.16 -42.35 -10.64
CA ASP A 235 -6.93 -43.59 -10.63
C ASP A 235 -8.17 -43.55 -11.54
N THR A 236 -8.75 -42.37 -11.77
CA THR A 236 -9.99 -42.20 -12.58
C THR A 236 -9.71 -41.76 -14.01
N THR A 237 -8.50 -41.34 -14.36
CA THR A 237 -8.13 -40.91 -15.71
C THR A 237 -8.38 -42.04 -16.71
N PRO A 238 -9.22 -41.85 -17.74
CA PRO A 238 -9.56 -42.87 -18.74
C PRO A 238 -8.30 -43.38 -19.47
N GLU A 239 -8.31 -44.65 -19.84
CA GLU A 239 -7.22 -45.29 -20.57
C GLU A 239 -6.92 -44.54 -21.88
N GLY A 240 -5.65 -44.09 -22.03
CA GLY A 240 -5.19 -43.37 -23.21
C GLY A 240 -5.34 -41.86 -23.15
N GLN A 241 -6.00 -41.32 -22.11
CA GLN A 241 -6.03 -39.87 -21.82
C GLN A 241 -4.86 -39.49 -20.93
N GLN A 242 -4.35 -38.27 -21.08
CA GLN A 242 -3.40 -37.64 -20.16
C GLN A 242 -4.04 -36.40 -19.54
N THR A 243 -4.37 -36.48 -18.26
CA THR A 243 -4.96 -35.37 -17.52
C THR A 243 -3.87 -34.73 -16.67
N GLN A 244 -3.64 -33.44 -16.85
CA GLN A 244 -2.67 -32.65 -16.08
C GLN A 244 -3.25 -32.31 -14.71
N ILE A 245 -2.42 -32.28 -13.68
CA ILE A 245 -2.81 -31.88 -12.33
C ILE A 245 -2.15 -30.56 -11.99
N MET A 246 -2.93 -29.58 -11.55
CA MET A 246 -2.51 -28.25 -11.14
C MET A 246 -2.73 -28.06 -9.63
N ILE A 247 -1.77 -27.46 -8.95
CA ILE A 247 -1.93 -26.89 -7.60
C ILE A 247 -1.92 -25.39 -7.73
N HIS A 248 -2.92 -24.72 -7.14
CA HIS A 248 -3.21 -23.30 -7.33
C HIS A 248 -3.04 -22.49 -6.04
N VAL A 249 -2.26 -21.39 -6.12
CA VAL A 249 -2.05 -20.42 -5.04
C VAL A 249 -2.25 -18.99 -5.52
N GLN A 250 -2.66 -18.10 -4.61
CA GLN A 250 -2.98 -16.69 -4.87
C GLN A 250 -1.76 -15.76 -4.96
N THR A 251 -0.56 -16.28 -5.01
CA THR A 251 0.68 -15.52 -4.79
C THR A 251 1.39 -15.07 -6.08
N GLY A 252 0.63 -14.70 -7.13
CA GLY A 252 1.13 -14.47 -8.49
C GLY A 252 2.31 -13.52 -8.64
N GLY A 253 2.37 -12.45 -7.83
CA GLY A 253 3.49 -11.51 -7.83
C GLY A 253 4.51 -11.70 -6.70
N SER A 254 4.46 -12.80 -5.95
CA SER A 254 5.33 -13.01 -4.78
C SER A 254 6.19 -14.27 -4.89
N VAL A 255 7.41 -14.12 -5.39
CA VAL A 255 8.41 -15.21 -5.46
C VAL A 255 8.57 -15.92 -4.12
N GLY A 256 8.78 -15.16 -3.03
CA GLY A 256 9.05 -15.73 -1.72
C GLY A 256 7.89 -16.55 -1.14
N ALA A 257 6.66 -16.05 -1.27
CA ALA A 257 5.48 -16.75 -0.77
C ALA A 257 5.21 -18.03 -1.57
N THR A 258 5.28 -17.93 -2.91
CA THR A 258 5.09 -19.09 -3.79
C THR A 258 6.15 -20.17 -3.55
N GLN A 259 7.41 -19.78 -3.51
CA GLN A 259 8.52 -20.74 -3.27
C GLN A 259 8.36 -21.42 -1.91
N THR A 260 8.06 -20.67 -0.85
CA THR A 260 7.86 -21.24 0.50
C THR A 260 6.73 -22.28 0.52
N PHE A 261 5.62 -22.00 -0.16
CA PHE A 261 4.50 -22.94 -0.23
C PHE A 261 4.92 -24.24 -0.92
N PHE A 262 5.48 -24.16 -2.13
CA PHE A 262 5.83 -25.37 -2.90
C PHE A 262 7.00 -26.15 -2.28
N GLU A 263 8.02 -25.48 -1.71
CA GLU A 263 9.07 -26.16 -0.92
C GLU A 263 8.46 -26.93 0.26
N THR A 264 7.47 -26.34 0.93
CA THR A 264 6.82 -26.98 2.09
C THR A 264 6.03 -28.21 1.68
N ILE A 265 5.19 -28.14 0.65
CA ILE A 265 4.38 -29.30 0.25
C ILE A 265 5.25 -30.41 -0.38
N GLU A 266 6.29 -30.08 -1.15
CA GLU A 266 7.22 -31.08 -1.71
C GLU A 266 8.05 -31.76 -0.62
N ALA A 267 8.51 -31.01 0.40
CA ALA A 267 9.19 -31.59 1.56
C ALA A 267 8.31 -32.58 2.34
N ASN A 268 6.99 -32.45 2.26
CA ASN A 268 6.00 -33.35 2.86
C ASN A 268 5.46 -34.39 1.87
N GLY A 269 6.08 -34.55 0.69
CA GLY A 269 5.84 -35.63 -0.26
C GLY A 269 4.79 -35.39 -1.33
N VAL A 270 4.37 -34.15 -1.58
CA VAL A 270 3.50 -33.77 -2.71
C VAL A 270 4.38 -33.50 -3.92
N THR A 271 4.58 -34.50 -4.79
CA THR A 271 5.48 -34.39 -5.95
C THR A 271 4.84 -34.79 -7.29
N ASP A 272 3.69 -35.48 -7.27
CA ASP A 272 2.99 -35.93 -8.47
C ASP A 272 1.94 -34.93 -8.96
N TYR A 273 2.34 -33.67 -9.14
CA TYR A 273 1.57 -32.65 -9.85
C TYR A 273 2.34 -32.17 -11.08
N ASP A 274 1.63 -31.66 -12.08
CA ASP A 274 2.19 -31.32 -13.37
C ASP A 274 2.45 -29.81 -13.54
N LEU A 275 1.58 -28.98 -12.98
CA LEU A 275 1.54 -27.53 -13.20
C LEU A 275 1.36 -26.75 -11.88
N VAL A 276 1.81 -25.52 -11.88
CA VAL A 276 1.49 -24.52 -10.86
C VAL A 276 0.45 -23.55 -11.44
N GLY A 277 -0.65 -23.32 -10.70
CA GLY A 277 -1.62 -22.27 -10.94
C GLY A 277 -1.34 -21.06 -10.06
N LEU A 278 -1.45 -19.87 -10.62
CA LEU A 278 -1.34 -18.62 -9.89
C LEU A 278 -2.54 -17.73 -10.16
N SER A 279 -3.13 -17.09 -9.14
CA SER A 279 -3.94 -15.90 -9.35
C SER A 279 -3.00 -14.70 -9.51
N TYR A 280 -3.19 -13.94 -10.58
CA TYR A 280 -2.47 -12.69 -10.80
C TYR A 280 -3.43 -11.61 -11.31
N TYR A 281 -3.76 -10.71 -10.42
CA TYR A 281 -4.52 -9.50 -10.73
C TYR A 281 -3.57 -8.31 -10.60
N PRO A 282 -3.26 -7.57 -11.68
CA PRO A 282 -2.21 -6.54 -11.66
C PRO A 282 -2.45 -5.40 -10.68
N TYR A 283 -3.69 -5.21 -10.24
CA TYR A 283 -4.07 -4.22 -9.23
C TYR A 283 -3.92 -4.71 -7.78
N TRP A 284 -3.61 -6.01 -7.52
CA TRP A 284 -3.44 -6.57 -6.17
C TRP A 284 -2.11 -7.27 -5.95
N GLN A 285 -1.55 -7.91 -6.97
CA GLN A 285 -0.43 -8.84 -6.79
C GLN A 285 0.87 -8.38 -7.45
N GLY A 286 1.12 -7.06 -7.43
CA GLY A 286 2.38 -6.51 -7.91
C GLY A 286 2.44 -6.28 -9.41
N THR A 287 3.63 -6.01 -9.90
CA THR A 287 3.87 -5.62 -11.28
C THR A 287 3.95 -6.82 -12.24
N PHE A 288 3.90 -6.56 -13.55
CA PHE A 288 4.17 -7.59 -14.57
C PHE A 288 5.58 -8.21 -14.40
N ALA A 289 6.57 -7.42 -13.95
CA ALA A 289 7.92 -7.91 -13.68
C ALA A 289 7.95 -8.86 -12.48
N ASP A 290 7.18 -8.60 -11.42
CA ASP A 290 7.06 -9.49 -10.26
C ASP A 290 6.42 -10.83 -10.66
N MET A 291 5.38 -10.79 -11.48
CA MET A 291 4.74 -11.98 -12.04
C MET A 291 5.73 -12.80 -12.88
N LYS A 292 6.47 -12.17 -13.81
CA LYS A 292 7.49 -12.85 -14.63
C LYS A 292 8.56 -13.50 -13.76
N ALA A 293 9.09 -12.77 -12.79
CA ALA A 293 10.09 -13.28 -11.85
C ALA A 293 9.58 -14.50 -11.06
N ASN A 294 8.31 -14.51 -10.69
CA ASN A 294 7.69 -15.64 -10.00
C ASN A 294 7.55 -16.87 -10.91
N ILE A 295 7.09 -16.68 -12.17
CA ILE A 295 7.00 -17.76 -13.17
C ILE A 295 8.38 -18.38 -13.44
N ASP A 296 9.40 -17.53 -13.67
CA ASP A 296 10.77 -17.99 -13.95
C ASP A 296 11.35 -18.73 -12.75
N ASN A 297 11.15 -18.22 -11.52
CA ASN A 297 11.60 -18.90 -10.30
C ASN A 297 10.95 -20.28 -10.11
N ILE A 298 9.65 -20.41 -10.36
CA ILE A 298 8.95 -21.72 -10.27
C ILE A 298 9.55 -22.71 -11.26
N TYR A 299 9.78 -22.27 -12.48
CA TYR A 299 10.36 -23.12 -13.52
C TYR A 299 11.80 -23.52 -13.19
N GLU A 300 12.62 -22.58 -12.72
CA GLU A 300 14.02 -22.85 -12.34
C GLU A 300 14.15 -23.77 -11.12
N VAL A 301 13.33 -23.56 -10.08
CA VAL A 301 13.46 -24.29 -8.80
C VAL A 301 12.75 -25.65 -8.83
N PHE A 302 11.52 -25.69 -9.36
CA PHE A 302 10.66 -26.87 -9.31
C PHE A 302 10.54 -27.61 -10.67
N GLY A 303 10.99 -27.00 -11.76
CA GLY A 303 10.85 -27.56 -13.12
C GLY A 303 9.38 -27.63 -13.59
N LYS A 304 8.48 -26.87 -12.99
CA LYS A 304 7.04 -26.87 -13.29
C LYS A 304 6.68 -25.71 -14.20
N GLN A 305 5.79 -25.97 -15.16
CA GLN A 305 5.18 -24.90 -15.95
C GLN A 305 4.08 -24.20 -15.15
N VAL A 306 3.83 -22.93 -15.46
CA VAL A 306 2.92 -22.06 -14.76
C VAL A 306 1.79 -21.61 -15.67
N VAL A 307 0.57 -21.66 -15.16
CA VAL A 307 -0.63 -21.05 -15.74
C VAL A 307 -1.13 -19.99 -14.77
N LEU A 308 -1.42 -18.79 -15.26
CA LEU A 308 -2.23 -17.87 -14.48
C LEU A 308 -3.67 -18.42 -14.47
N ALA A 309 -4.03 -19.07 -13.36
CA ALA A 309 -5.34 -19.70 -13.19
C ALA A 309 -6.46 -18.67 -13.10
N GLU A 310 -6.11 -17.44 -12.70
CA GLU A 310 -7.02 -16.31 -12.62
C GLU A 310 -6.31 -14.99 -12.97
N THR A 311 -6.98 -14.20 -13.80
CA THR A 311 -6.65 -12.80 -14.07
C THR A 311 -7.87 -12.07 -14.64
N ALA A 312 -7.99 -10.78 -14.43
CA ALA A 312 -9.00 -9.92 -15.04
C ALA A 312 -8.56 -8.46 -15.05
N TYR A 313 -9.31 -7.61 -15.76
CA TYR A 313 -9.12 -6.15 -15.72
C TYR A 313 -10.45 -5.44 -16.00
N PRO A 314 -10.78 -4.34 -15.29
CA PRO A 314 -12.05 -3.65 -15.48
C PRO A 314 -12.09 -2.86 -16.80
N PHE A 315 -13.25 -2.90 -17.46
CA PHE A 315 -13.53 -2.09 -18.65
C PHE A 315 -14.16 -0.73 -18.29
N THR A 316 -14.63 -0.57 -17.06
CA THR A 316 -15.29 0.66 -16.58
C THR A 316 -15.22 0.75 -15.05
N ASN A 317 -15.36 1.97 -14.53
CA ASN A 317 -15.60 2.22 -13.09
C ASN A 317 -17.11 2.31 -12.76
N GLU A 318 -17.98 2.25 -13.76
CA GLU A 318 -19.42 2.25 -13.56
C GLU A 318 -19.89 0.94 -12.94
N ASN A 319 -21.07 0.95 -12.33
CA ASN A 319 -21.67 -0.17 -11.62
C ASN A 319 -23.08 -0.41 -12.21
N ALA A 320 -23.41 -1.63 -12.53
CA ALA A 320 -24.70 -1.99 -13.15
C ALA A 320 -25.80 -2.30 -12.13
N ASP A 321 -25.45 -2.61 -10.89
CA ASP A 321 -26.43 -3.00 -9.85
C ASP A 321 -26.20 -2.26 -8.50
N SER A 322 -26.76 -2.79 -7.42
CA SER A 322 -26.63 -2.14 -6.10
C SER A 322 -25.40 -2.59 -5.32
N LYS A 323 -24.65 -3.58 -5.80
CA LYS A 323 -23.44 -4.08 -5.15
C LYS A 323 -22.23 -3.29 -5.67
N SER A 324 -21.44 -2.72 -4.78
CA SER A 324 -20.23 -1.98 -5.18
C SER A 324 -19.25 -2.90 -5.90
N ASN A 325 -18.64 -2.41 -6.96
CA ASN A 325 -17.55 -3.12 -7.65
C ASN A 325 -16.43 -3.48 -6.68
N MET A 326 -15.87 -4.67 -6.83
CA MET A 326 -14.72 -5.12 -6.04
C MET A 326 -13.46 -4.33 -6.41
N VAL A 327 -13.30 -3.96 -7.68
CA VAL A 327 -12.18 -3.17 -8.18
C VAL A 327 -12.65 -1.77 -8.55
N SER A 328 -12.00 -0.77 -7.96
CA SER A 328 -12.28 0.65 -8.13
C SER A 328 -11.12 1.38 -8.82
N GLU A 329 -11.33 2.63 -9.21
CA GLU A 329 -10.28 3.49 -9.78
C GLU A 329 -9.04 3.60 -8.88
N ALA A 330 -9.22 3.57 -7.55
CA ALA A 330 -8.12 3.65 -6.60
C ALA A 330 -7.18 2.43 -6.67
N ASP A 331 -7.74 1.25 -6.95
CA ASP A 331 -6.97 0.01 -7.08
C ASP A 331 -6.09 0.01 -8.34
N LEU A 332 -6.48 0.77 -9.37
CA LEU A 332 -5.79 0.80 -10.67
C LEU A 332 -4.58 1.75 -10.71
N LYS A 333 -4.43 2.65 -9.74
CA LYS A 333 -3.34 3.65 -9.72
C LYS A 333 -1.94 3.04 -9.80
N GLY A 334 -1.76 1.84 -9.20
CA GLY A 334 -0.48 1.12 -9.25
C GLY A 334 -0.20 0.40 -10.56
N VAL A 335 -1.23 0.19 -11.40
CA VAL A 335 -1.10 -0.55 -12.67
C VAL A 335 -0.71 0.38 -13.82
N GLY A 336 -1.20 1.62 -13.79
CA GLY A 336 -0.90 2.62 -14.80
C GLY A 336 -1.89 2.69 -15.97
N PHE A 337 -2.99 1.95 -15.91
CA PHE A 337 -4.04 1.98 -16.91
C PHE A 337 -5.38 2.25 -16.23
N GLU A 338 -6.12 3.25 -16.73
CA GLU A 338 -7.49 3.52 -16.29
C GLU A 338 -8.44 2.43 -16.78
N ALA A 339 -9.57 2.22 -16.07
CA ALA A 339 -10.61 1.31 -16.52
C ALA A 339 -11.21 1.81 -17.86
N SER A 340 -11.06 1.03 -18.91
CA SER A 340 -11.63 1.27 -20.23
C SER A 340 -11.58 0.00 -21.06
N GLU A 341 -12.43 -0.13 -22.10
CA GLU A 341 -12.43 -1.26 -23.01
C GLU A 341 -11.07 -1.44 -23.70
N GLU A 342 -10.44 -0.34 -24.14
CA GLU A 342 -9.11 -0.35 -24.76
C GLU A 342 -8.04 -0.86 -23.80
N ASN A 343 -8.04 -0.36 -22.55
CA ASN A 343 -7.03 -0.75 -21.56
C ASN A 343 -7.28 -2.16 -21.02
N GLN A 344 -8.54 -2.61 -20.89
CA GLN A 344 -8.87 -4.01 -20.57
C GLN A 344 -8.19 -4.96 -21.58
N ARG A 345 -8.38 -4.71 -22.86
CA ARG A 345 -7.74 -5.48 -23.92
C ARG A 345 -6.23 -5.41 -23.85
N ARG A 346 -5.69 -4.18 -23.74
CA ARG A 346 -4.23 -3.95 -23.70
C ARG A 346 -3.56 -4.68 -22.54
N VAL A 347 -4.12 -4.57 -21.33
CA VAL A 347 -3.57 -5.25 -20.14
C VAL A 347 -3.62 -6.76 -20.32
N LEU A 348 -4.68 -7.32 -20.88
CA LEU A 348 -4.77 -8.74 -21.15
C LEU A 348 -3.72 -9.21 -22.19
N GLU A 349 -3.51 -8.45 -23.27
CA GLU A 349 -2.46 -8.72 -24.25
C GLU A 349 -1.04 -8.64 -23.63
N LEU A 350 -0.80 -7.66 -22.74
CA LEU A 350 0.46 -7.52 -21.99
C LEU A 350 0.72 -8.71 -21.07
N ILE A 351 -0.29 -9.16 -20.33
CA ILE A 351 -0.17 -10.34 -19.45
C ILE A 351 0.17 -11.58 -20.28
N MET A 352 -0.58 -11.82 -21.37
CA MET A 352 -0.32 -12.97 -22.25
C MET A 352 1.07 -12.92 -22.87
N ASN A 353 1.53 -11.74 -23.30
CA ASN A 353 2.87 -11.57 -23.85
C ASN A 353 3.95 -11.86 -22.79
N ALA A 354 3.79 -11.30 -21.59
CA ALA A 354 4.72 -11.50 -20.49
C ALA A 354 4.82 -12.97 -20.05
N VAL A 355 3.68 -13.68 -19.95
CA VAL A 355 3.65 -15.12 -19.67
C VAL A 355 4.35 -15.92 -20.79
N ALA A 356 4.11 -15.57 -22.05
CA ALA A 356 4.71 -16.28 -23.19
C ALA A 356 6.23 -16.08 -23.28
N GLU A 357 6.76 -14.96 -22.82
CA GLU A 357 8.21 -14.70 -22.76
C GLU A 357 8.94 -15.53 -21.71
N CYS A 358 8.27 -15.91 -20.61
CA CYS A 358 8.83 -16.80 -19.60
C CYS A 358 8.95 -18.23 -20.12
N GLU A 359 10.08 -18.90 -19.92
CA GLU A 359 10.30 -20.29 -20.39
C GLU A 359 9.24 -21.23 -19.77
N GLY A 360 8.93 -21.06 -18.47
CA GLY A 360 7.93 -21.82 -17.73
C GLY A 360 6.49 -21.41 -17.97
N GLY A 361 6.21 -20.25 -18.58
CA GLY A 361 4.86 -19.73 -18.76
C GLY A 361 4.06 -20.54 -19.78
N LEU A 362 2.86 -20.99 -19.44
CA LEU A 362 1.98 -21.83 -20.27
C LEU A 362 0.72 -21.12 -20.75
N GLY A 363 0.26 -20.06 -20.07
CA GLY A 363 -0.91 -19.29 -20.48
C GLY A 363 -1.70 -18.71 -19.31
N ILE A 364 -2.94 -18.33 -19.60
CA ILE A 364 -3.83 -17.65 -18.65
C ILE A 364 -5.24 -18.22 -18.70
N PHE A 365 -6.02 -17.99 -17.62
CA PHE A 365 -7.47 -18.04 -17.62
C PHE A 365 -8.01 -16.66 -17.20
N TYR A 366 -8.83 -16.05 -18.07
CA TYR A 366 -9.59 -14.86 -17.68
C TYR A 366 -10.72 -15.27 -16.75
N TRP A 367 -10.79 -14.68 -15.56
CA TRP A 367 -11.77 -15.06 -14.56
C TRP A 367 -13.11 -14.37 -14.82
N GLU A 368 -14.16 -15.17 -15.01
CA GLU A 368 -15.56 -14.78 -15.15
C GLU A 368 -15.85 -13.71 -16.23
N PRO A 369 -15.44 -13.90 -17.50
CA PRO A 369 -15.65 -12.93 -18.57
C PRO A 369 -17.13 -12.69 -18.91
N ALA A 370 -18.04 -13.56 -18.47
CA ALA A 370 -19.46 -13.57 -18.83
C ALA A 370 -20.39 -13.44 -17.61
N TRP A 371 -19.89 -13.01 -16.47
CA TRP A 371 -20.71 -12.88 -15.26
C TRP A 371 -21.40 -11.52 -15.23
N LEU A 372 -22.50 -11.37 -15.99
CA LEU A 372 -23.30 -10.15 -16.03
C LEU A 372 -24.06 -9.93 -14.71
N ALA A 373 -24.37 -8.68 -14.40
CA ALA A 373 -25.22 -8.29 -13.27
C ALA A 373 -26.71 -8.63 -13.55
N VAL A 374 -27.06 -9.89 -13.40
CA VAL A 374 -28.43 -10.39 -13.59
C VAL A 374 -29.02 -10.76 -12.23
N GLU A 375 -30.28 -10.30 -11.96
CA GLU A 375 -30.95 -10.64 -10.70
C GLU A 375 -31.11 -12.16 -10.58
N GLY A 376 -30.52 -12.73 -9.51
CA GLY A 376 -30.49 -14.17 -9.24
C GLY A 376 -29.18 -14.87 -9.62
N ALA A 377 -28.28 -14.20 -10.35
CA ALA A 377 -26.96 -14.71 -10.69
C ALA A 377 -25.83 -13.94 -9.96
N GLY A 378 -26.11 -13.33 -8.80
CA GLY A 378 -25.13 -12.58 -7.99
C GLY A 378 -24.19 -13.47 -7.19
N VAL A 379 -23.27 -12.81 -6.44
CA VAL A 379 -22.27 -13.48 -5.60
C VAL A 379 -22.90 -14.30 -4.46
N SER A 380 -23.99 -13.78 -3.88
CA SER A 380 -24.80 -14.47 -2.87
C SER A 380 -26.26 -14.08 -2.99
N LYS A 381 -27.15 -14.87 -2.39
CA LYS A 381 -28.60 -14.71 -2.52
C LYS A 381 -29.07 -13.30 -2.15
N GLY A 382 -29.69 -12.63 -3.12
CA GLY A 382 -30.21 -11.26 -3.00
C GLY A 382 -29.12 -10.19 -2.93
N SER A 383 -27.86 -10.55 -3.17
CA SER A 383 -26.79 -9.59 -3.43
C SER A 383 -26.63 -9.39 -4.93
N GLY A 384 -26.08 -8.26 -5.35
CA GLY A 384 -25.66 -8.07 -6.72
C GLY A 384 -24.36 -8.79 -7.07
N ASN A 385 -23.82 -8.43 -8.20
CA ASN A 385 -22.52 -8.87 -8.68
C ASN A 385 -21.48 -7.76 -8.47
N GLU A 386 -20.41 -8.02 -7.75
CA GLU A 386 -19.32 -7.06 -7.54
C GLU A 386 -18.19 -7.18 -8.57
N TRP A 387 -18.38 -8.04 -9.59
CA TRP A 387 -17.38 -8.36 -10.62
C TRP A 387 -17.77 -7.89 -12.03
N GLU A 388 -18.99 -7.43 -12.23
CA GLU A 388 -19.57 -7.14 -13.53
C GLU A 388 -18.79 -6.10 -14.36
N ASN A 389 -18.05 -5.19 -13.70
CA ASN A 389 -17.20 -4.21 -14.38
C ASN A 389 -15.92 -4.81 -14.99
N GLN A 390 -15.68 -6.11 -14.80
CA GLN A 390 -14.50 -6.82 -15.31
C GLN A 390 -14.87 -7.88 -16.37
N THR A 391 -16.14 -8.01 -16.75
CA THR A 391 -16.56 -8.93 -17.81
C THR A 391 -16.00 -8.50 -19.18
N LEU A 392 -15.95 -9.43 -20.13
CA LEU A 392 -15.61 -9.15 -21.54
C LEU A 392 -16.85 -8.83 -22.39
N PHE A 393 -17.97 -8.59 -21.72
CA PHE A 393 -19.22 -8.10 -22.28
C PHE A 393 -19.67 -6.89 -21.48
N ASP A 394 -20.32 -5.91 -22.15
CA ASP A 394 -20.90 -4.75 -21.46
C ASP A 394 -22.08 -5.16 -20.55
N PHE A 395 -22.65 -4.22 -19.82
CA PHE A 395 -23.76 -4.49 -18.90
C PHE A 395 -25.04 -4.98 -19.59
N GLU A 396 -25.16 -4.77 -20.92
CA GLU A 396 -26.22 -5.30 -21.74
C GLU A 396 -25.86 -6.60 -22.48
N GLY A 397 -24.70 -7.18 -22.17
CA GLY A 397 -24.20 -8.44 -22.73
C GLY A 397 -23.60 -8.33 -24.14
N ARG A 398 -23.24 -7.13 -24.64
CA ARG A 398 -22.55 -6.98 -25.93
C ARG A 398 -21.04 -7.17 -25.75
N ALA A 399 -20.44 -7.91 -26.69
CA ALA A 399 -19.00 -8.16 -26.66
C ALA A 399 -18.19 -6.87 -26.70
N LEU A 400 -17.25 -6.73 -25.77
CA LEU A 400 -16.28 -5.67 -25.67
C LEU A 400 -15.01 -5.99 -26.48
N ASP A 401 -14.19 -4.98 -26.74
CA ASP A 401 -12.93 -5.16 -27.47
C ASP A 401 -11.95 -6.09 -26.74
N GLY A 402 -12.08 -6.26 -25.42
CA GLY A 402 -11.38 -7.24 -24.60
C GLY A 402 -11.46 -8.69 -25.08
N VAL A 403 -12.58 -9.10 -25.69
CA VAL A 403 -12.71 -10.45 -26.32
C VAL A 403 -11.64 -10.67 -27.39
N ARG A 404 -11.25 -9.62 -28.14
CA ARG A 404 -10.27 -9.73 -29.22
C ARG A 404 -8.85 -10.04 -28.72
N ALA A 405 -8.59 -9.88 -27.43
CA ALA A 405 -7.32 -10.27 -26.84
C ALA A 405 -7.06 -11.78 -26.96
N PHE A 406 -8.09 -12.63 -27.02
CA PHE A 406 -7.88 -14.06 -27.26
C PHE A 406 -7.29 -14.36 -28.66
N ALA A 407 -7.45 -13.47 -29.63
CA ALA A 407 -6.80 -13.60 -30.94
C ALA A 407 -5.35 -13.07 -30.97
N PHE A 408 -4.88 -12.46 -29.86
CA PHE A 408 -3.53 -11.91 -29.76
C PHE A 408 -2.45 -12.99 -29.97
N GLU A 409 -1.41 -12.66 -30.71
CA GLU A 409 -0.27 -13.54 -30.93
C GLU A 409 0.94 -13.02 -30.14
N PRO A 410 1.40 -13.74 -29.09
CA PRO A 410 2.57 -13.33 -28.33
C PRO A 410 3.80 -13.05 -29.19
N GLY A 411 4.58 -12.04 -28.80
CA GLY A 411 5.73 -11.59 -29.55
C GLY A 411 5.41 -10.65 -30.72
N SER A 412 4.15 -10.23 -30.88
CA SER A 412 3.75 -9.23 -31.89
C SER A 412 3.88 -7.78 -31.40
N LEU A 413 4.13 -7.57 -30.11
CA LEU A 413 4.31 -6.24 -29.53
C LEU A 413 5.69 -5.65 -29.83
N ASP A 414 5.77 -4.32 -29.91
CA ASP A 414 7.04 -3.59 -29.98
C ASP A 414 7.60 -3.47 -28.55
N ASN A 415 8.46 -4.39 -28.17
CA ASN A 415 8.99 -4.52 -26.81
C ASN A 415 9.77 -3.28 -26.33
N ASP A 416 10.20 -2.40 -27.22
CA ASP A 416 10.91 -1.17 -26.87
C ASP A 416 9.99 0.08 -26.81
N ALA A 417 8.70 -0.07 -27.06
CA ALA A 417 7.75 1.01 -26.90
C ALA A 417 7.42 1.22 -25.40
N ALA A 418 7.67 2.43 -24.90
CA ALA A 418 7.27 2.83 -23.56
C ALA A 418 5.76 3.11 -23.52
N LEU A 419 5.08 2.60 -22.49
CA LEU A 419 3.62 2.69 -22.35
C LEU A 419 3.20 3.64 -21.24
N TYR A 420 3.91 3.61 -20.10
CA TYR A 420 3.49 4.31 -18.90
C TYR A 420 4.69 4.63 -18.01
N VAL A 421 4.67 5.79 -17.38
CA VAL A 421 5.65 6.18 -16.36
C VAL A 421 4.97 6.12 -15.00
N TYR A 422 5.48 5.27 -14.10
CA TYR A 422 4.94 5.16 -12.75
C TYR A 422 5.10 6.48 -11.99
N PRO A 423 4.11 6.88 -11.19
CA PRO A 423 4.21 8.08 -10.36
C PRO A 423 5.37 7.97 -9.38
N PHE A 424 5.93 9.12 -9.04
CA PHE A 424 6.95 9.22 -8.01
C PHE A 424 6.31 9.27 -6.63
N ASP A 425 6.98 8.69 -5.64
CA ASP A 425 6.72 9.01 -4.25
C ASP A 425 7.13 10.47 -3.98
N GLY A 426 6.42 11.14 -3.06
CA GLY A 426 6.76 12.49 -2.65
C GLY A 426 8.17 12.57 -2.04
N VAL A 427 8.83 13.72 -2.17
CA VAL A 427 10.19 13.94 -1.66
C VAL A 427 10.24 15.17 -0.76
N GLU A 428 11.17 15.16 0.19
CA GLU A 428 11.52 16.35 0.99
C GLU A 428 12.70 17.08 0.34
N ILE A 429 12.55 18.37 0.08
CA ILE A 429 13.57 19.20 -0.59
C ILE A 429 13.96 20.36 0.30
N ASP A 430 15.27 20.64 0.41
CA ASP A 430 15.74 21.83 1.13
C ASP A 430 15.26 23.09 0.41
N ARG A 431 14.43 23.89 1.07
CA ARG A 431 13.94 25.20 0.60
C ARG A 431 15.06 26.13 0.10
N ASN A 432 16.28 25.95 0.60
CA ASN A 432 17.45 26.73 0.25
C ASN A 432 18.28 26.11 -0.89
N ALA A 433 17.94 24.91 -1.36
CA ALA A 433 18.63 24.27 -2.47
C ALA A 433 18.44 25.05 -3.77
N SER A 434 19.41 25.07 -4.64
CA SER A 434 19.36 25.74 -5.94
C SER A 434 20.27 25.08 -6.97
N GLY A 435 19.87 25.14 -8.24
CA GLY A 435 20.67 24.63 -9.34
C GLY A 435 20.97 23.13 -9.22
N GLU A 436 22.26 22.76 -9.21
CA GLU A 436 22.69 21.36 -9.11
C GLU A 436 22.31 20.69 -7.79
N GLU A 437 22.25 21.45 -6.70
CA GLU A 437 21.84 20.94 -5.38
C GLU A 437 20.37 20.49 -5.41
N LEU A 438 19.50 21.29 -6.03
CA LEU A 438 18.09 20.97 -6.17
C LEU A 438 17.86 19.71 -7.05
N ILE A 439 18.59 19.61 -8.18
CA ILE A 439 18.50 18.44 -9.06
C ILE A 439 18.96 17.17 -8.33
N ALA A 440 19.97 17.26 -7.47
CA ALA A 440 20.48 16.12 -6.73
C ALA A 440 19.49 15.58 -5.66
N GLU A 441 18.50 16.38 -5.25
CA GLU A 441 17.46 15.97 -4.31
C GLU A 441 16.25 15.34 -5.01
N LEU A 442 16.08 15.54 -6.33
CA LEU A 442 15.04 14.93 -7.13
C LEU A 442 15.45 13.53 -7.62
N PRO A 443 14.50 12.62 -7.84
CA PRO A 443 14.81 11.31 -8.44
C PRO A 443 15.51 11.45 -9.80
N GLY A 444 16.65 10.82 -9.97
CA GLY A 444 17.39 10.84 -11.25
C GLY A 444 16.77 9.96 -12.33
N THR A 445 15.94 8.99 -11.94
CA THR A 445 15.27 8.05 -12.85
C THR A 445 13.81 7.87 -12.49
N ALA A 446 13.00 7.52 -13.47
CA ALA A 446 11.60 7.10 -13.33
C ALA A 446 11.45 5.64 -13.77
N ARG A 447 10.55 4.92 -13.14
CA ARG A 447 10.16 3.58 -13.54
C ARG A 447 9.21 3.67 -14.74
N VAL A 448 9.57 3.05 -15.85
CA VAL A 448 8.79 3.08 -17.09
C VAL A 448 8.39 1.67 -17.49
N LEU A 449 7.07 1.46 -17.67
CA LEU A 449 6.53 0.22 -18.20
C LEU A 449 6.67 0.21 -19.72
N TYR A 450 7.25 -0.85 -20.25
CA TYR A 450 7.39 -1.11 -21.67
C TYR A 450 6.39 -2.16 -22.18
N GLN A 451 6.21 -2.20 -23.50
CA GLN A 451 5.22 -3.08 -24.14
C GLN A 451 5.56 -4.58 -24.01
N ASP A 452 6.79 -4.93 -23.61
CA ASP A 452 7.19 -6.29 -23.26
C ASP A 452 6.82 -6.66 -21.79
N GLY A 453 6.13 -5.78 -21.06
CA GLY A 453 5.84 -5.92 -19.64
C GLY A 453 7.03 -5.66 -18.71
N SER A 454 8.22 -5.33 -19.27
CA SER A 454 9.38 -4.96 -18.45
C SER A 454 9.22 -3.55 -17.85
N ILE A 455 9.78 -3.37 -16.66
CA ILE A 455 9.90 -2.06 -16.02
C ILE A 455 11.38 -1.69 -16.04
N ARG A 456 11.69 -0.53 -16.62
CA ARG A 456 13.06 -0.05 -16.76
C ARG A 456 13.19 1.32 -16.11
N ASP A 457 14.35 1.57 -15.47
CA ASP A 457 14.68 2.88 -14.95
C ASP A 457 15.20 3.77 -16.09
N VAL A 458 14.53 4.89 -16.31
CA VAL A 458 14.84 5.86 -17.39
C VAL A 458 15.14 7.21 -16.77
N GLU A 459 16.19 7.88 -17.27
CA GLU A 459 16.60 9.21 -16.80
C GLU A 459 15.46 10.23 -16.91
N VAL A 460 15.33 11.09 -15.90
CA VAL A 460 14.37 12.18 -15.84
C VAL A 460 15.08 13.50 -16.11
N GLU A 461 14.57 14.27 -17.05
CA GLU A 461 14.99 15.66 -17.27
C GLU A 461 14.03 16.58 -16.50
N TRP A 462 14.45 17.08 -15.32
CA TRP A 462 13.64 17.98 -14.51
C TRP A 462 13.70 19.43 -14.97
N ASP A 463 12.54 20.11 -15.01
CA ASP A 463 12.43 21.55 -15.24
C ASP A 463 12.84 22.30 -13.96
N VAL A 464 14.07 22.85 -13.94
CA VAL A 464 14.61 23.52 -12.75
C VAL A 464 14.27 25.00 -12.77
N PHE A 465 13.70 25.49 -11.68
CA PHE A 465 13.39 26.89 -11.46
C PHE A 465 13.99 27.41 -10.13
N SER A 466 14.06 28.75 -9.96
CA SER A 466 14.58 29.33 -8.71
C SER A 466 13.54 29.27 -7.61
N MET A 467 13.85 28.63 -6.50
CA MET A 467 13.00 28.52 -5.31
C MET A 467 12.95 29.77 -4.44
N LYS A 468 13.79 30.78 -4.71
CA LYS A 468 13.94 31.98 -3.88
C LYS A 468 12.66 32.82 -3.70
N THR A 469 11.65 32.60 -4.49
CA THR A 469 10.36 33.32 -4.44
C THR A 469 9.20 32.45 -4.02
N ILE A 470 9.45 31.19 -3.68
CA ILE A 470 8.42 30.24 -3.29
C ILE A 470 8.16 30.38 -1.79
N THR A 471 6.94 30.68 -1.42
CA THR A 471 6.47 30.80 -0.03
C THR A 471 5.71 29.55 0.43
N GLU A 472 5.27 28.74 -0.51
CA GLU A 472 4.56 27.49 -0.28
C GLU A 472 5.45 26.48 0.45
N THR A 473 4.85 25.60 1.25
CA THR A 473 5.52 24.49 1.90
C THR A 473 5.53 23.23 1.04
N HIS A 474 4.66 23.16 0.05
CA HIS A 474 4.56 22.06 -0.91
C HIS A 474 4.62 22.57 -2.35
N VAL A 475 5.43 21.96 -3.20
CA VAL A 475 5.66 22.36 -4.60
C VAL A 475 5.65 21.14 -5.50
N ALA A 476 5.09 21.25 -6.70
CA ALA A 476 5.20 20.25 -7.75
C ALA A 476 6.32 20.60 -8.72
N PHE A 477 7.32 19.73 -8.84
CA PHE A 477 8.33 19.79 -9.89
C PHE A 477 7.82 19.05 -11.12
N LYS A 478 8.10 19.62 -12.29
CA LYS A 478 7.77 19.02 -13.58
C LYS A 478 9.06 18.54 -14.27
N GLY A 479 8.91 17.50 -15.06
CA GLY A 479 10.03 16.94 -15.81
C GLY A 479 9.55 16.18 -17.04
N THR A 480 10.50 15.62 -17.78
CA THR A 480 10.24 14.82 -18.96
C THR A 480 11.02 13.51 -18.87
N VAL A 481 10.35 12.41 -19.18
CA VAL A 481 10.91 11.07 -19.30
C VAL A 481 10.53 10.55 -20.67
N LEU A 482 11.51 10.35 -21.56
CA LEU A 482 11.21 10.10 -22.99
C LEU A 482 10.26 11.20 -23.53
N ASP A 483 9.09 10.81 -24.03
CA ASP A 483 8.06 11.72 -24.54
C ASP A 483 6.97 12.03 -23.50
N PHE A 484 7.07 11.52 -22.26
CA PHE A 484 6.08 11.69 -21.19
C PHE A 484 6.40 12.91 -20.33
N GLN A 485 5.37 13.72 -20.07
CA GLN A 485 5.45 14.76 -19.04
C GLN A 485 5.16 14.14 -17.68
N VAL A 486 6.04 14.38 -16.73
CA VAL A 486 5.93 13.84 -15.36
C VAL A 486 5.94 14.97 -14.33
N SER A 487 5.45 14.67 -13.13
CA SER A 487 5.53 15.59 -12.00
C SER A 487 5.76 14.84 -10.70
N ILE A 488 6.42 15.51 -9.73
CA ILE A 488 6.63 14.99 -8.38
C ILE A 488 6.26 16.08 -7.38
N GLY A 489 5.48 15.71 -6.34
CA GLY A 489 5.23 16.58 -5.20
C GLY A 489 6.45 16.60 -4.28
N ALA A 490 6.80 17.77 -3.77
CA ALA A 490 7.92 17.96 -2.87
C ALA A 490 7.52 18.84 -1.68
N ASP A 491 7.78 18.36 -0.48
CA ASP A 491 7.68 19.14 0.75
C ASP A 491 8.96 19.97 0.94
N LEU A 492 8.78 21.29 1.03
CA LEU A 492 9.90 22.20 1.21
C LEU A 492 10.21 22.34 2.68
N ILE A 493 11.29 21.70 3.12
CA ILE A 493 11.78 21.76 4.49
C ILE A 493 13.06 22.60 4.58
N GLU A 494 13.36 23.09 5.75
CA GLU A 494 14.68 23.70 6.01
C GLU A 494 15.62 22.60 6.52
N LYS A 495 16.26 21.88 5.60
CA LYS A 495 17.34 20.96 5.96
C LYS A 495 18.45 21.75 6.65
N ASN A 496 19.03 21.16 7.70
CA ASN A 496 20.07 21.81 8.50
C ASN A 496 19.59 23.06 9.30
N SER A 497 18.32 23.14 9.68
CA SER A 497 17.86 23.99 10.77
C SER A 497 17.76 23.17 12.06
N LEU A 498 18.09 23.78 13.18
CA LEU A 498 17.92 23.17 14.50
C LEU A 498 16.45 23.32 14.93
N ASN A 499 15.86 22.25 15.40
CA ASN A 499 14.50 22.24 15.94
C ASN A 499 14.44 21.27 17.12
N ASN A 500 13.39 21.34 17.92
CA ASN A 500 13.15 20.38 18.99
C ASN A 500 14.39 20.12 19.88
N LEU A 501 15.06 21.19 20.28
CA LEU A 501 16.29 21.12 21.10
C LEU A 501 16.03 20.71 22.55
N ASP A 502 14.79 20.74 22.99
CA ASP A 502 14.22 20.37 24.28
C ASP A 502 13.53 18.99 24.27
N PHE A 503 13.51 18.29 23.12
CA PHE A 503 12.88 16.99 22.89
C PHE A 503 11.35 16.95 22.98
N GLU A 504 10.64 18.05 23.14
CA GLU A 504 9.17 18.07 23.32
C GLU A 504 8.39 17.56 22.09
N GLU A 505 9.04 17.47 20.91
CA GLU A 505 8.52 16.81 19.70
C GLU A 505 9.11 15.40 19.51
N GLY A 506 9.46 14.71 20.57
CA GLY A 506 10.07 13.38 20.53
C GLY A 506 11.42 13.35 19.80
N ALA A 507 11.58 12.46 18.82
CA ALA A 507 12.85 12.28 18.11
C ALA A 507 13.03 13.21 16.89
N THR A 508 12.08 14.09 16.63
CA THR A 508 12.09 14.99 15.46
C THR A 508 13.41 15.78 15.38
N GLY A 509 14.07 15.75 14.24
CA GLY A 509 15.34 16.45 13.98
C GLY A 509 16.60 15.79 14.56
N TRP A 510 16.48 14.83 15.48
CA TRP A 510 17.61 14.20 16.14
C TRP A 510 18.08 12.92 15.41
N VAL A 511 19.39 12.80 15.26
CA VAL A 511 20.06 11.58 14.77
C VAL A 511 20.72 10.88 15.94
N LEU A 512 20.38 9.59 16.13
CA LEU A 512 20.96 8.73 17.16
C LEU A 512 21.74 7.58 16.52
N GLU A 513 23.05 7.59 16.67
CA GLU A 513 23.94 6.49 16.30
C GLU A 513 24.20 5.64 17.55
N ASP A 514 23.49 4.51 17.70
CA ASP A 514 23.49 3.67 18.91
C ASP A 514 23.36 2.18 18.56
N GLU A 515 24.47 1.48 18.47
CA GLU A 515 24.51 0.03 18.15
C GLU A 515 23.84 -0.85 19.21
N LYS A 516 23.80 -0.38 20.47
CA LYS A 516 23.30 -1.13 21.62
C LYS A 516 21.85 -0.81 21.97
N ARG A 517 21.24 0.18 21.30
CA ARG A 517 19.90 0.69 21.63
C ARG A 517 19.80 1.11 23.11
N ALA A 518 20.83 1.77 23.60
CA ALA A 518 20.93 2.25 24.96
C ALA A 518 20.23 3.59 25.17
N GLY A 519 20.05 4.39 24.11
CA GLY A 519 19.42 5.71 24.12
C GLY A 519 17.96 5.67 23.67
N GLN A 520 17.10 6.50 24.30
CA GLN A 520 15.71 6.65 23.96
C GLN A 520 15.16 8.01 24.40
N ILE A 521 14.40 8.69 23.56
CA ILE A 521 13.62 9.87 23.94
C ILE A 521 12.30 9.38 24.53
N ARG A 522 11.88 9.93 25.69
CA ARG A 522 10.77 9.44 26.49
C ARG A 522 10.01 10.58 27.17
N ASN A 523 8.68 10.38 27.36
CA ASN A 523 7.79 11.24 28.12
C ASN A 523 7.03 10.49 29.23
N ASP A 524 7.46 9.29 29.63
CA ASP A 524 6.82 8.51 30.67
C ASP A 524 7.37 8.86 32.08
N SER A 525 6.83 8.22 33.10
CA SER A 525 7.23 8.44 34.50
C SER A 525 8.72 8.22 34.79
N SER A 526 9.49 7.76 33.85
CA SER A 526 10.94 7.58 33.93
C SER A 526 11.72 8.56 33.03
N SER A 527 11.05 9.53 32.38
CA SER A 527 11.71 10.52 31.52
C SER A 527 12.60 11.48 32.32
N TYR A 528 12.13 11.93 33.48
CA TYR A 528 12.86 12.84 34.36
C TYR A 528 13.51 14.05 33.62
N PRO A 529 12.71 14.83 32.88
CA PRO A 529 13.21 15.97 32.12
C PRO A 529 13.76 17.07 33.02
N HIS A 530 14.63 17.95 32.50
CA HIS A 530 15.03 19.17 33.15
C HIS A 530 13.90 20.20 33.08
N SER A 531 13.24 20.31 31.92
CA SER A 531 11.99 21.04 31.74
C SER A 531 11.06 20.27 30.83
N GLY A 532 9.79 20.70 30.69
CA GLY A 532 8.82 20.07 29.82
C GLY A 532 8.43 18.66 30.27
N GLU A 533 8.06 17.81 29.30
CA GLU A 533 7.60 16.44 29.54
C GLU A 533 8.55 15.37 28.96
N TRP A 534 9.33 15.72 27.97
CA TRP A 534 10.22 14.80 27.27
C TRP A 534 11.68 15.01 27.63
N SER A 535 12.50 13.95 27.53
CA SER A 535 13.96 14.03 27.61
C SER A 535 14.61 12.84 26.93
N PHE A 536 15.87 12.97 26.55
CA PHE A 536 16.68 11.86 26.09
C PHE A 536 17.29 11.11 27.25
N GLN A 537 17.03 9.80 27.32
CA GLN A 537 17.58 8.91 28.35
C GLN A 537 18.46 7.84 27.76
N TYR A 538 19.50 7.45 28.53
CA TYR A 538 20.36 6.34 28.15
C TYR A 538 20.63 5.40 29.34
N TRP A 539 20.60 4.10 29.05
CA TRP A 539 20.98 3.02 29.96
C TRP A 539 21.19 1.72 29.20
N ASN A 540 22.19 0.91 29.63
CA ASN A 540 22.33 -0.46 29.16
C ASN A 540 23.05 -1.33 30.22
N ALA A 541 22.67 -2.61 30.32
CA ALA A 541 23.33 -3.58 31.18
C ALA A 541 24.79 -3.90 30.77
N ASP A 542 25.14 -3.66 29.51
CA ASP A 542 26.50 -3.78 28.98
C ASP A 542 27.09 -2.39 28.71
N ALA A 543 28.40 -2.28 28.69
CA ALA A 543 29.10 -1.06 28.26
C ALA A 543 28.69 -0.69 26.80
N PHE A 544 28.50 0.60 26.55
CA PHE A 544 27.99 1.10 25.26
C PHE A 544 28.64 2.44 24.88
N LYS A 545 28.48 2.75 23.58
CA LYS A 545 28.80 4.08 23.02
C LYS A 545 27.65 4.50 22.12
N MET A 546 27.34 5.79 22.16
CA MET A 546 26.36 6.36 21.26
C MET A 546 26.67 7.81 20.93
N ASN A 547 26.10 8.33 19.88
CA ASN A 547 26.22 9.68 19.40
C ASN A 547 24.83 10.23 19.10
N LEU A 548 24.47 11.29 19.82
CA LEU A 548 23.22 12.02 19.63
C LEU A 548 23.52 13.38 19.05
N TYR A 549 22.99 13.74 17.88
CA TYR A 549 23.29 15.03 17.25
C TYR A 549 22.20 15.54 16.34
N GLN A 550 22.23 16.85 16.08
CA GLN A 550 21.57 17.51 14.95
C GLN A 550 22.60 18.18 14.06
N GLN A 551 22.21 18.50 12.83
CA GLN A 551 23.06 19.23 11.87
C GLN A 551 22.40 20.55 11.50
N THR A 552 23.24 21.62 11.42
CA THR A 552 22.77 22.95 11.06
C THR A 552 23.71 23.67 10.12
N LYS A 553 23.17 24.57 9.29
CA LYS A 553 23.96 25.49 8.45
C LYS A 553 24.14 26.83 9.18
N ILE A 554 25.37 27.30 9.25
CA ILE A 554 25.70 28.56 9.89
C ILE A 554 25.31 29.74 8.98
N THR A 555 24.46 30.61 9.49
CA THR A 555 23.90 31.76 8.75
C THR A 555 24.70 33.06 8.90
N LYS A 556 25.65 33.10 9.83
CA LYS A 556 26.49 34.28 10.11
C LYS A 556 27.82 33.82 10.67
N THR A 557 28.91 34.40 10.18
CA THR A 557 30.26 34.24 10.79
C THR A 557 30.31 34.85 12.17
N ASP A 558 30.44 34.03 13.22
CA ASP A 558 30.51 34.49 14.63
C ASP A 558 31.14 33.38 15.51
N GLN A 559 31.35 33.68 16.80
CA GLN A 559 31.56 32.66 17.82
C GLN A 559 30.20 32.04 18.14
N TYR A 560 30.09 30.72 18.13
CA TYR A 560 28.91 29.99 18.53
C TYR A 560 29.15 29.20 19.80
N ASN A 561 28.12 29.11 20.65
CA ASN A 561 28.14 28.41 21.93
C ASN A 561 27.07 27.32 21.91
N LEU A 562 27.44 26.12 22.32
CA LEU A 562 26.55 25.01 22.53
C LEU A 562 26.52 24.63 24.00
N GLN A 563 25.34 24.51 24.59
CA GLN A 563 25.09 24.08 25.97
C GLN A 563 24.06 22.96 25.99
N VAL A 564 24.02 22.20 27.09
CA VAL A 564 23.04 21.13 27.31
C VAL A 564 22.86 20.86 28.79
N TRP A 565 21.68 20.48 29.24
CA TRP A 565 21.48 20.00 30.61
C TRP A 565 21.62 18.47 30.64
N SER A 566 22.33 17.95 31.63
CA SER A 566 22.55 16.52 31.83
C SER A 566 22.63 16.12 33.29
N GLN A 567 22.02 15.00 33.65
CA GLN A 567 22.17 14.35 34.94
C GLN A 567 22.38 12.85 34.78
N GLY A 568 22.87 12.17 35.82
CA GLY A 568 23.03 10.70 35.74
C GLY A 568 24.16 10.22 36.68
N VAL A 569 24.49 8.91 36.56
CA VAL A 569 25.55 8.29 37.38
C VAL A 569 26.91 8.88 37.07
N GLY A 570 27.75 9.04 38.08
CA GLY A 570 29.02 9.73 37.97
C GLY A 570 30.28 8.92 38.31
N GLU A 571 30.19 7.61 38.63
CA GLU A 571 31.29 6.92 39.31
C GLU A 571 32.03 5.82 38.53
N THR A 572 31.59 5.33 37.40
CA THR A 572 32.06 4.04 36.86
C THR A 572 32.62 4.03 35.44
N GLY A 573 33.12 5.13 34.95
CA GLY A 573 33.78 5.18 33.65
C GLY A 573 32.94 5.81 32.57
N LEU A 574 31.80 6.41 32.93
CA LEU A 574 31.00 7.26 32.05
C LEU A 574 31.82 8.49 31.63
N GLN A 575 31.94 8.71 30.34
CA GLN A 575 32.48 9.92 29.74
C GLN A 575 31.46 10.50 28.76
N LEU A 576 31.05 11.73 29.03
CA LEU A 576 30.22 12.53 28.18
C LEU A 576 31.07 13.59 27.48
N THR A 577 30.80 13.85 26.21
CA THR A 577 31.50 14.90 25.46
C THR A 577 30.51 15.73 24.67
N LEU A 578 30.28 16.96 25.08
CA LEU A 578 29.51 17.95 24.30
C LEU A 578 30.42 18.46 23.17
N TYR A 579 29.92 18.51 21.93
CA TYR A 579 30.76 18.81 20.78
C TYR A 579 30.09 19.64 19.70
N ILE A 580 30.90 20.36 18.93
CA ILE A 580 30.63 20.93 17.63
C ILE A 580 31.60 20.27 16.64
N ALA A 581 31.10 19.67 15.56
CA ALA A 581 31.88 18.99 14.53
C ALA A 581 31.50 19.51 13.12
N ASP A 582 32.32 19.25 12.12
CA ASP A 582 32.00 19.51 10.73
C ASP A 582 30.94 18.49 10.21
N GLN A 583 30.50 18.67 8.98
CA GLN A 583 29.52 17.77 8.35
C GLN A 583 29.97 16.31 8.27
N ASP A 584 31.26 16.04 8.28
CA ASP A 584 31.86 14.70 8.23
C ASP A 584 32.06 14.09 9.62
N GLY A 585 31.75 14.85 10.69
CA GLY A 585 31.91 14.45 12.09
C GLY A 585 33.29 14.68 12.70
N ASN A 586 34.18 15.45 12.03
CA ASN A 586 35.45 15.82 12.62
C ASN A 586 35.22 16.93 13.65
N LEU A 587 35.69 16.75 14.88
CA LEU A 587 35.53 17.71 15.98
C LEU A 587 36.17 19.04 15.67
N ILE A 588 35.39 20.11 15.69
CA ILE A 588 35.85 21.51 15.65
C ILE A 588 36.15 21.97 17.07
N ALA A 589 35.21 21.70 17.99
CA ALA A 589 35.41 22.00 19.43
C ALA A 589 34.69 20.93 20.27
N SER A 590 35.17 20.66 21.47
CA SER A 590 34.53 19.72 22.39
C SER A 590 34.86 20.00 23.84
N THR A 591 33.93 19.70 24.75
CA THR A 591 34.08 19.79 26.20
C THR A 591 33.68 18.45 26.83
N PRO A 592 34.63 17.69 27.42
CA PRO A 592 34.29 16.52 28.20
C PRO A 592 33.67 16.95 29.55
N PHE A 593 32.62 16.19 29.98
CA PHE A 593 31.99 16.45 31.28
C PHE A 593 31.54 15.13 31.94
N GLN A 594 31.12 15.20 33.19
CA GLN A 594 30.63 14.04 33.95
C GLN A 594 29.39 14.42 34.75
N ASN A 595 28.41 13.55 34.79
CA ASN A 595 27.27 13.67 35.67
C ASN A 595 27.68 13.46 37.15
N GLN A 596 26.96 14.03 38.11
CA GLN A 596 27.29 13.99 39.53
C GLN A 596 26.25 13.25 40.38
N GLY A 597 25.31 12.51 39.75
CA GLY A 597 24.28 11.76 40.41
C GLY A 597 22.87 12.23 40.04
N TRP A 598 21.90 11.59 40.63
CA TRP A 598 20.48 11.92 40.48
C TRP A 598 20.18 13.33 41.01
N ASP A 599 19.33 14.06 40.27
CA ASP A 599 18.89 15.43 40.61
C ASP A 599 20.04 16.45 40.77
N LYS A 600 21.16 16.17 40.10
CA LYS A 600 22.33 17.05 40.04
C LYS A 600 22.64 17.37 38.59
N TRP A 601 21.90 18.28 38.06
CA TRP A 601 22.05 18.70 36.68
C TRP A 601 23.40 19.42 36.44
N GLN A 602 24.06 19.06 35.35
CA GLN A 602 25.27 19.69 34.84
C GLN A 602 24.88 20.47 33.57
N HIS A 603 25.52 21.63 33.39
CA HIS A 603 25.28 22.52 32.25
C HIS A 603 26.60 22.88 31.54
N PRO A 604 27.25 21.91 30.86
CA PRO A 604 28.51 22.16 30.15
C PRO A 604 28.30 23.07 28.94
N ILE A 605 29.36 23.83 28.60
CA ILE A 605 29.42 24.70 27.43
C ILE A 605 30.64 24.34 26.56
N VAL A 606 30.44 24.42 25.22
CA VAL A 606 31.54 24.39 24.24
C VAL A 606 31.36 25.53 23.24
N SER A 607 32.47 26.21 22.88
CA SER A 607 32.42 27.35 21.94
C SER A 607 33.36 27.13 20.76
N ALA A 608 32.91 27.58 19.56
CA ALA A 608 33.70 27.51 18.33
C ALA A 608 33.51 28.77 17.46
N GLN A 609 34.55 29.17 16.75
CA GLN A 609 34.44 30.17 15.69
C GLN A 609 33.96 29.46 14.40
N LEU A 610 32.79 29.84 13.87
CA LEU A 610 32.21 29.26 12.70
C LEU A 610 32.02 30.32 11.60
N GLN A 611 32.05 29.90 10.34
CA GLN A 611 31.88 30.77 9.18
C GLN A 611 30.48 30.64 8.61
N GLU A 612 29.95 31.71 8.06
CA GLU A 612 28.72 31.67 7.28
C GLU A 612 28.84 30.63 6.12
N GLY A 613 27.88 29.72 6.03
CA GLY A 613 27.85 28.63 5.06
C GLY A 613 28.43 27.31 5.59
N ASP A 614 29.12 27.28 6.73
CA ASP A 614 29.57 26.03 7.36
C ASP A 614 28.34 25.16 7.71
N ILE A 615 28.42 23.86 7.45
CA ILE A 615 27.47 22.88 7.94
C ILE A 615 28.13 22.15 9.11
N VAL A 616 27.51 22.23 10.29
CA VAL A 616 28.06 21.67 11.52
C VAL A 616 27.09 20.72 12.20
N ARG A 617 27.66 19.71 12.88
CA ARG A 617 26.93 18.85 13.82
C ARG A 617 27.09 19.38 15.21
N ILE A 618 26.00 19.46 15.96
CA ILE A 618 26.01 19.74 17.40
C ILE A 618 25.47 18.51 18.14
N GLY A 619 26.11 18.13 19.27
CA GLY A 619 25.62 16.91 19.92
C GLY A 619 26.42 16.47 21.13
N VAL A 620 26.07 15.29 21.65
CA VAL A 620 26.75 14.64 22.77
C VAL A 620 27.20 13.23 22.39
N LEU A 621 28.48 12.95 22.61
CA LEU A 621 29.02 11.59 22.59
C LEU A 621 28.93 11.01 24.01
N VAL A 622 28.39 9.80 24.13
CA VAL A 622 28.29 9.04 25.38
C VAL A 622 29.15 7.79 25.29
N GLU A 623 30.14 7.65 26.18
CA GLU A 623 30.89 6.41 26.38
C GLU A 623 30.64 5.95 27.82
N ALA A 624 29.93 4.84 27.98
CA ALA A 624 29.39 4.39 29.26
C ALA A 624 29.83 2.95 29.61
N GLY A 625 30.00 2.68 30.88
CA GLY A 625 30.21 1.33 31.42
C GLY A 625 28.89 0.55 31.50
N SER A 626 28.96 -0.65 32.10
CA SER A 626 27.74 -1.46 32.38
C SER A 626 26.92 -0.77 33.46
N ASP A 627 25.59 -0.77 33.26
CA ASP A 627 24.61 -0.16 34.19
C ASP A 627 24.73 1.38 34.38
N ASP A 628 25.55 2.04 33.60
CA ASP A 628 25.59 3.51 33.59
C ASP A 628 24.29 4.06 32.94
N TRP A 629 23.78 5.13 33.51
CA TRP A 629 22.55 5.78 33.07
C TRP A 629 22.63 7.30 33.16
N GLY A 630 21.78 7.98 32.40
CA GLY A 630 21.64 9.42 32.48
C GLY A 630 20.50 9.95 31.63
N THR A 631 20.24 11.24 31.84
CA THR A 631 19.30 12.05 31.12
C THR A 631 20.00 13.23 30.48
N ILE A 632 19.65 13.57 29.27
CA ILE A 632 20.11 14.75 28.52
C ILE A 632 18.86 15.51 28.10
N ASP A 633 18.89 16.83 28.21
CA ASP A 633 17.78 17.70 27.94
C ASP A 633 18.22 19.12 27.55
N GLU A 634 17.36 19.91 26.95
CA GLU A 634 17.50 21.35 26.66
C GLU A 634 18.86 21.73 26.06
N PHE A 635 19.08 21.40 24.79
CA PHE A 635 20.19 21.98 24.05
C PHE A 635 19.95 23.45 23.73
N THR A 636 20.98 24.27 23.84
CA THR A 636 20.96 25.63 23.31
C THR A 636 22.18 25.87 22.42
N PHE A 637 21.93 26.48 21.23
CA PHE A 637 22.99 26.82 20.27
C PHE A 637 22.79 28.24 19.74
N TYR A 638 23.73 29.16 20.08
CA TYR A 638 23.55 30.57 19.80
C TYR A 638 24.88 31.28 19.48
N PRO A 639 24.87 32.36 18.64
CA PRO A 639 26.04 33.17 18.34
C PRO A 639 26.30 34.19 19.44
N GLY A 640 27.58 34.66 19.58
CA GLY A 640 28.03 35.73 20.44
C GLY A 640 28.87 35.27 21.64
N GLU A 641 29.01 36.12 22.66
CA GLU A 641 29.71 35.76 23.88
C GLU A 641 28.90 34.75 24.71
N PRO A 642 29.57 33.82 25.42
CA PRO A 642 28.86 32.87 26.30
C PRO A 642 28.01 33.59 27.33
N LEU A 643 26.76 33.15 27.50
CA LEU A 643 25.91 33.64 28.58
C LEU A 643 26.49 33.21 29.94
N PRO A 644 26.45 34.10 30.97
CA PRO A 644 26.90 33.72 32.32
C PRO A 644 26.01 32.59 32.86
N ASP A 645 26.63 31.61 33.54
CA ASP A 645 25.90 30.55 34.23
C ASP A 645 24.86 31.15 35.18
N GLU A 646 23.59 30.71 35.08
CA GLU A 646 22.62 31.02 36.14
C GLU A 646 23.08 30.34 37.43
N GLU A 647 23.50 31.13 38.42
CA GLU A 647 23.92 30.62 39.72
C GLU A 647 22.81 29.79 40.31
N THR A 648 23.05 28.46 40.47
CA THR A 648 22.20 27.57 41.25
C THR A 648 22.05 28.13 42.64
N SER A 649 20.91 28.70 42.98
CA SER A 649 20.58 29.11 44.34
C SER A 649 20.46 27.87 45.22
N ASP A 650 21.52 27.61 45.99
CA ASP A 650 21.53 26.61 47.06
C ASP A 650 20.52 27.00 48.14
N GLY A 651 19.35 26.40 48.15
CA GLY A 651 18.30 26.59 49.14
C GLY A 651 18.23 25.43 50.11
N GLY A 652 19.02 25.56 51.22
CA GLY A 652 19.03 24.57 52.28
C GLY A 652 17.73 24.51 53.13
N ASP A 653 17.48 23.30 53.54
CA ASP A 653 16.78 22.85 54.73
C ASP A 653 15.52 23.57 55.30
N GLY A 654 14.44 22.79 55.42
CA GLY A 654 13.40 23.12 56.38
C GLY A 654 12.18 22.18 56.38
N ALA A 655 12.23 21.28 57.30
CA ALA A 655 11.20 20.27 57.62
C ALA A 655 9.78 20.77 57.91
N GLY A 656 8.79 20.01 57.44
CA GLY A 656 7.64 19.60 58.23
C GLY A 656 6.47 20.57 58.40
N GLY A 657 5.29 20.13 58.06
CA GLY A 657 4.07 20.57 58.75
C GLY A 657 2.82 20.67 57.93
N ASN A 658 1.94 19.74 58.16
CA ASN A 658 0.51 19.71 57.81
C ASN A 658 -0.24 21.03 58.00
N GLY A 659 -1.25 21.29 57.17
CA GLY A 659 -2.35 22.16 57.61
C GLY A 659 -3.21 22.71 56.45
N GLU A 660 -4.43 22.33 56.54
CA GLU A 660 -5.60 22.62 55.68
C GLU A 660 -5.90 24.11 55.37
N ASN A 661 -6.59 24.23 54.22
CA ASN A 661 -7.71 25.17 53.95
C ASN A 661 -7.47 26.62 53.59
N GLY A 662 -8.03 26.99 52.44
CA GLY A 662 -8.81 28.24 52.38
C GLY A 662 -8.45 29.23 51.28
N GLY A 663 -9.17 29.11 50.19
CA GLY A 663 -9.77 30.19 49.43
C GLY A 663 -8.98 31.45 49.01
N GLY A 664 -9.01 31.75 47.76
CA GLY A 664 -8.87 33.11 47.32
C GLY A 664 -8.30 33.25 45.90
N ALA A 665 -9.14 33.74 45.04
CA ALA A 665 -8.91 34.11 43.64
C ALA A 665 -7.62 34.89 43.40
N GLY A 666 -7.00 34.62 42.24
CA GLY A 666 -5.92 35.42 41.71
C GLY A 666 -5.36 34.81 40.42
N ASP A 667 -5.97 35.22 39.35
CA ASP A 667 -5.45 35.45 38.01
C ASP A 667 -3.93 35.20 37.88
N SER A 668 -3.59 34.27 37.00
CA SER A 668 -2.40 34.34 36.17
C SER A 668 -2.51 33.34 35.02
N GLN A 669 -2.56 33.91 33.86
CA GLN A 669 -2.26 33.31 32.57
C GLN A 669 -0.96 32.47 32.63
N GLU A 670 -1.00 31.40 31.84
CA GLU A 670 0.14 30.90 31.06
C GLU A 670 -0.23 29.50 30.57
N GLY A 671 0.07 29.15 29.36
CA GLY A 671 0.86 29.71 28.30
C GLY A 671 0.85 28.73 27.16
N GLU A 672 0.33 29.21 26.09
CA GLU A 672 0.35 28.49 24.81
C GLU A 672 1.76 28.52 24.26
N SER A 673 2.30 27.40 23.76
CA SER A 673 3.44 27.40 22.86
C SER A 673 2.98 27.77 21.46
N ALA A 674 3.23 29.02 21.05
CA ALA A 674 2.88 29.55 19.78
C ALA A 674 3.86 29.12 18.70
N SER A 675 3.40 28.43 17.67
CA SER A 675 3.96 28.51 16.33
C SER A 675 3.34 29.73 15.61
N ALA A 676 4.14 30.41 14.84
CA ALA A 676 3.96 31.69 14.17
C ALA A 676 2.56 31.98 13.58
N GLY A 677 1.95 33.05 14.10
CA GLY A 677 0.66 33.55 13.67
C GLY A 677 -0.41 33.19 14.72
N ASN A 678 -0.82 34.17 15.58
CA ASN A 678 -1.83 33.90 16.63
C ASN A 678 -3.06 33.23 16.03
N ASN A 679 -3.22 31.92 16.23
CA ASN A 679 -4.48 31.23 15.94
C ASN A 679 -5.61 31.90 16.74
N LEU A 680 -6.65 32.34 16.06
CA LEU A 680 -7.77 33.06 16.70
C LEU A 680 -8.84 32.11 17.24
N ILE A 681 -8.71 30.81 17.02
CA ILE A 681 -9.63 29.77 17.51
C ILE A 681 -9.17 29.29 18.87
N GLU A 682 -10.04 29.41 19.86
CA GLU A 682 -9.80 28.91 21.21
C GLU A 682 -10.02 27.37 21.27
N ASN A 683 -9.18 26.65 22.04
CA ASN A 683 -9.28 25.19 22.19
C ASN A 683 -9.39 24.46 20.81
N ALA A 684 -8.51 24.83 19.90
CA ALA A 684 -8.54 24.44 18.50
C ALA A 684 -8.36 22.93 18.27
N SER A 685 -7.61 22.24 19.16
CA SER A 685 -7.33 20.81 19.18
C SER A 685 -8.12 20.03 20.25
N PHE A 686 -9.17 20.62 20.81
CA PHE A 686 -10.08 19.97 21.79
C PHE A 686 -9.46 19.51 23.11
N GLU A 687 -8.26 19.91 23.47
CA GLU A 687 -7.57 19.50 24.69
C GLU A 687 -8.30 19.88 26.00
N SER A 688 -9.21 20.82 25.92
CA SER A 688 -10.13 21.19 27.01
C SER A 688 -11.57 20.67 26.80
N GLY A 689 -11.74 19.54 26.12
CA GLY A 689 -13.03 19.00 25.73
C GLY A 689 -13.72 19.87 24.68
N ASP A 690 -15.03 20.06 24.77
CA ASP A 690 -15.80 20.94 23.86
C ASP A 690 -15.88 22.40 24.34
N ASN A 691 -15.04 22.83 25.26
CA ASN A 691 -15.01 24.21 25.76
C ASN A 691 -14.69 25.19 24.63
N GLY A 692 -15.49 26.26 24.50
CA GLY A 692 -15.38 27.25 23.42
C GLY A 692 -16.12 26.84 22.13
N TRP A 693 -16.51 25.60 21.97
CA TRP A 693 -17.22 25.10 20.81
C TRP A 693 -18.73 24.97 21.03
N THR A 694 -19.51 25.33 20.03
CA THR A 694 -20.96 25.09 19.96
C THR A 694 -21.22 23.92 19.03
N VAL A 695 -21.76 22.83 19.58
CA VAL A 695 -22.11 21.63 18.81
C VAL A 695 -23.62 21.48 18.68
N THR A 696 -24.14 21.61 17.47
CA THR A 696 -25.54 21.37 17.13
C THR A 696 -25.68 20.05 16.40
N ARG A 697 -26.63 19.21 16.83
CA ARG A 697 -26.90 17.87 16.31
C ARG A 697 -28.35 17.71 15.94
N GLU A 698 -28.65 17.25 14.72
CA GLU A 698 -30.01 16.87 14.33
C GLU A 698 -30.39 15.53 14.91
N ASN A 699 -29.41 14.61 15.12
CA ASN A 699 -29.60 13.34 15.84
C ASN A 699 -28.80 13.35 17.15
N THR A 700 -29.47 13.02 18.28
CA THR A 700 -28.83 12.95 19.60
C THR A 700 -27.81 11.83 19.65
N GLY A 701 -26.59 12.14 20.09
CA GLY A 701 -25.52 11.16 20.28
C GLY A 701 -24.48 11.11 19.17
N ALA A 702 -24.70 11.79 18.01
CA ALA A 702 -23.69 11.94 16.98
C ALA A 702 -22.63 12.98 17.38
N GLY A 703 -21.39 12.56 17.55
CA GLY A 703 -20.23 13.41 17.82
C GLY A 703 -19.97 13.78 19.29
N THR A 704 -18.75 13.59 19.74
CA THR A 704 -18.28 13.91 21.10
C THR A 704 -16.76 14.05 21.09
N VAL A 705 -16.21 14.86 21.99
CA VAL A 705 -14.76 14.92 22.21
C VAL A 705 -14.30 13.64 22.94
N ARG A 706 -13.25 13.03 22.49
CA ARG A 706 -12.72 11.74 22.98
C ARG A 706 -11.20 11.78 23.13
N ASN A 707 -10.70 11.00 24.09
CA ASN A 707 -9.28 10.75 24.34
C ASN A 707 -8.94 9.25 24.45
N ASP A 708 -9.73 8.41 23.83
CA ASP A 708 -9.51 6.96 23.76
C ASP A 708 -9.03 6.54 22.37
N SER A 709 -8.76 5.25 22.19
CA SER A 709 -8.27 4.70 20.93
C SER A 709 -9.21 4.90 19.72
N GLU A 710 -10.46 5.29 19.94
CA GLU A 710 -11.39 5.64 18.85
C GLU A 710 -11.39 7.15 18.55
N GLY A 711 -10.83 7.98 19.43
CA GLY A 711 -10.62 9.40 19.19
C GLY A 711 -9.60 9.65 18.07
N ASN A 712 -8.47 8.96 18.14
CA ASN A 712 -7.36 9.08 17.19
C ASN A 712 -7.06 10.54 16.81
N PRO A 713 -6.57 11.39 17.75
CA PRO A 713 -6.30 12.80 17.49
C PRO A 713 -5.19 13.01 16.46
N HIS A 714 -5.24 14.12 15.74
CA HIS A 714 -4.16 14.55 14.85
C HIS A 714 -2.98 15.12 15.66
N SER A 715 -3.30 15.87 16.72
CA SER A 715 -2.33 16.31 17.72
C SER A 715 -2.93 16.21 19.14
N GLY A 716 -2.07 16.27 20.18
CA GLY A 716 -2.50 16.20 21.57
C GLY A 716 -3.15 14.87 21.98
N ASP A 717 -4.01 14.93 23.01
CA ASP A 717 -4.66 13.77 23.62
C ASP A 717 -6.15 13.65 23.25
N TYR A 718 -6.77 14.70 22.72
CA TYR A 718 -8.20 14.79 22.48
C TYR A 718 -8.52 15.17 21.03
N SER A 719 -9.67 14.72 20.54
CA SER A 719 -10.21 15.10 19.23
C SER A 719 -11.72 15.05 19.23
N PHE A 720 -12.38 15.69 18.27
CA PHE A 720 -13.82 15.59 18.09
C PHE A 720 -14.15 14.40 17.18
N HIS A 721 -14.70 13.32 17.75
CA HIS A 721 -15.10 12.11 17.02
C HIS A 721 -16.61 12.12 16.76
N TYR A 722 -17.01 11.70 15.52
CA TYR A 722 -18.41 11.56 15.16
C TYR A 722 -18.69 10.18 14.55
N TRP A 723 -19.86 9.64 14.90
CA TRP A 723 -20.44 8.41 14.36
C TRP A 723 -21.94 8.34 14.69
N ASN A 724 -22.75 7.75 13.81
CA ASN A 724 -24.15 7.43 14.09
C ASN A 724 -24.61 6.25 13.21
N ASP A 725 -25.54 5.44 13.74
CA ASP A 725 -26.19 4.32 13.04
C ASP A 725 -27.33 4.76 12.08
N SER A 726 -27.62 6.06 12.02
CA SER A 726 -28.63 6.67 11.17
C SER A 726 -28.05 7.92 10.50
N ASP A 727 -28.66 8.39 9.41
CA ASP A 727 -28.27 9.66 8.77
C ASP A 727 -28.27 10.79 9.81
N PHE A 728 -27.24 11.63 9.80
CA PHE A 728 -27.07 12.69 10.79
C PHE A 728 -26.49 13.98 10.19
N THR A 729 -26.77 15.10 10.86
CA THR A 729 -26.10 16.38 10.59
C THR A 729 -25.54 16.92 11.90
N ILE A 730 -24.25 17.30 11.89
CA ILE A 730 -23.59 17.96 13.00
C ILE A 730 -23.05 19.28 12.50
N THR A 731 -23.25 20.35 13.27
CA THR A 731 -22.56 21.62 13.10
C THR A 731 -21.70 21.89 14.32
N LEU A 732 -20.41 21.98 14.13
CA LEU A 732 -19.42 22.39 15.12
C LEU A 732 -18.96 23.79 14.77
N SER A 733 -19.07 24.76 15.70
CA SER A 733 -18.75 26.17 15.40
C SER A 733 -18.26 26.95 16.61
N GLN A 734 -17.47 28.00 16.33
CA GLN A 734 -16.99 28.94 17.33
C GLN A 734 -17.14 30.38 16.82
N GLU A 735 -17.54 31.34 17.70
CA GLU A 735 -17.51 32.76 17.40
C GLU A 735 -16.12 33.35 17.70
N VAL A 736 -15.52 33.99 16.72
CA VAL A 736 -14.18 34.59 16.80
C VAL A 736 -14.27 36.08 16.57
N THR A 737 -13.53 36.88 17.34
CA THR A 737 -13.36 38.32 17.12
C THR A 737 -11.98 38.59 16.54
N VAL A 738 -11.91 39.12 15.33
CA VAL A 738 -10.68 39.42 14.60
C VAL A 738 -9.93 40.57 15.27
N SER A 739 -8.68 40.33 15.69
CA SER A 739 -7.89 41.34 16.43
C SER A 739 -7.29 42.45 15.50
N SER A 740 -6.93 42.08 14.28
CA SER A 740 -6.35 42.99 13.27
C SER A 740 -6.98 42.74 11.90
N GLY A 741 -7.10 43.81 11.06
CA GLY A 741 -7.64 43.66 9.70
C GLY A 741 -6.58 43.09 8.75
N GLY A 742 -7.00 42.20 7.84
CA GLY A 742 -6.14 41.59 6.84
C GLY A 742 -6.80 40.40 6.15
N SER A 743 -6.03 39.70 5.33
CA SER A 743 -6.38 38.42 4.74
C SER A 743 -6.12 37.30 5.79
N TYR A 744 -7.02 36.34 5.86
CA TYR A 744 -6.95 35.23 6.82
C TYR A 744 -7.20 33.91 6.11
N THR A 745 -6.59 32.86 6.65
CA THR A 745 -6.79 31.48 6.21
C THR A 745 -7.40 30.65 7.36
N LEU A 746 -8.48 29.92 7.06
CA LEU A 746 -9.14 28.97 7.95
C LEU A 746 -8.85 27.54 7.48
N SER A 747 -8.38 26.69 8.37
CA SER A 747 -8.14 25.25 8.12
C SER A 747 -8.57 24.38 9.28
N ALA A 748 -8.64 23.06 9.04
CA ALA A 748 -8.86 22.03 10.06
C ALA A 748 -8.30 20.70 9.56
N TYR A 749 -8.02 19.76 10.47
CA TYR A 749 -7.68 18.39 10.09
C TYR A 749 -8.87 17.46 10.27
N SER A 750 -9.05 16.53 9.33
CA SER A 750 -10.13 15.54 9.36
C SER A 750 -9.70 14.23 8.78
N GLN A 751 -10.09 13.13 9.42
CA GLN A 751 -9.97 11.77 8.88
C GLN A 751 -11.26 11.00 9.12
N GLY A 752 -11.49 9.90 8.45
CA GLY A 752 -12.67 9.05 8.68
C GLY A 752 -13.07 8.25 7.46
N ASP A 753 -14.31 7.78 7.53
CA ASP A 753 -14.89 6.89 6.55
C ASP A 753 -14.88 7.45 5.12
N SER A 754 -14.38 6.64 4.18
CA SER A 754 -14.39 6.95 2.74
C SER A 754 -15.57 6.32 1.99
N ASP A 755 -16.29 5.37 2.61
CA ASP A 755 -17.25 4.49 1.93
C ASP A 755 -18.71 4.95 2.09
N THR A 756 -19.03 5.71 3.13
CA THR A 756 -20.36 6.30 3.28
C THR A 756 -20.35 7.70 2.67
N ALA A 757 -21.27 8.07 1.86
CA ALA A 757 -21.38 9.40 1.27
C ALA A 757 -21.46 10.53 2.31
N THR A 758 -20.54 10.52 3.30
CA THR A 758 -20.35 11.54 4.31
C THR A 758 -19.52 12.66 3.70
N PHE A 759 -20.09 13.85 3.63
CA PHE A 759 -19.40 15.03 3.14
C PHE A 759 -19.44 16.15 4.18
N MET A 760 -18.46 17.03 4.13
CA MET A 760 -18.26 18.08 5.11
C MET A 760 -18.02 19.42 4.43
N THR A 761 -18.38 20.50 5.11
CA THR A 761 -18.12 21.86 4.69
C THR A 761 -17.44 22.63 5.80
N LEU A 762 -16.15 22.96 5.64
CA LEU A 762 -15.47 23.94 6.46
C LEU A 762 -15.95 25.34 6.04
N TYR A 763 -16.31 26.23 6.99
CA TYR A 763 -16.91 27.52 6.64
C TYR A 763 -16.57 28.65 7.59
N ALA A 764 -16.66 29.88 7.08
CA ALA A 764 -16.69 31.11 7.86
C ALA A 764 -17.95 31.91 7.50
N GLU A 765 -18.66 32.44 8.51
CA GLU A 765 -19.83 33.31 8.37
C GLU A 765 -19.60 34.68 9.01
N ASP A 766 -20.23 35.74 8.43
CA ASP A 766 -20.30 37.05 9.07
C ASP A 766 -21.32 37.06 10.26
N GLU A 767 -21.40 38.18 10.98
CA GLU A 767 -22.35 38.37 12.10
C GLU A 767 -23.83 38.29 11.68
N ASN A 768 -24.14 38.31 10.41
CA ASN A 768 -25.50 38.18 9.87
C ASN A 768 -25.80 36.75 9.40
N GLY A 769 -24.84 35.82 9.49
CA GLY A 769 -24.95 34.43 9.04
C GLY A 769 -24.74 34.26 7.53
N ASN A 770 -24.13 35.22 6.84
CA ASN A 770 -23.76 35.04 5.43
C ASN A 770 -22.40 34.33 5.36
N VAL A 771 -22.31 33.23 4.59
CA VAL A 771 -21.05 32.55 4.35
C VAL A 771 -20.09 33.46 3.57
N ILE A 772 -18.95 33.77 4.15
CA ILE A 772 -17.89 34.61 3.57
C ILE A 772 -16.73 33.77 3.00
N GLY A 773 -16.70 32.48 3.27
CA GLY A 773 -15.80 31.51 2.69
C GLY A 773 -16.17 30.09 3.08
N SER A 774 -15.95 29.11 2.20
CA SER A 774 -16.20 27.69 2.50
C SER A 774 -15.39 26.76 1.61
N ALA A 775 -15.10 25.55 2.13
CA ALA A 775 -14.47 24.46 1.40
C ALA A 775 -15.25 23.16 1.67
N GLU A 776 -15.70 22.49 0.60
CA GLU A 776 -16.37 21.19 0.68
C GLU A 776 -15.33 20.09 0.51
N PHE A 777 -15.45 19.02 1.31
CA PHE A 777 -14.53 17.88 1.27
C PHE A 777 -15.17 16.61 1.86
N SER A 778 -14.49 15.47 1.68
CA SER A 778 -14.84 14.18 2.30
C SER A 778 -13.58 13.49 2.78
N ASN A 779 -13.70 12.64 3.81
CA ASN A 779 -12.59 11.83 4.31
C ASN A 779 -12.22 10.72 3.32
N LYS A 780 -10.99 10.20 3.43
CA LYS A 780 -10.43 9.18 2.53
C LYS A 780 -9.99 7.90 3.23
N GLY A 781 -10.36 7.71 4.48
CA GLY A 781 -10.07 6.49 5.25
C GLY A 781 -9.51 6.76 6.64
N TRP A 782 -9.29 5.70 7.39
CA TRP A 782 -8.63 5.72 8.70
C TRP A 782 -7.16 6.11 8.52
N ASP A 783 -6.68 7.00 9.40
CA ASP A 783 -5.30 7.51 9.41
C ASP A 783 -4.87 8.23 8.11
N VAL A 784 -5.86 8.67 7.31
CA VAL A 784 -5.64 9.49 6.10
C VAL A 784 -6.20 10.87 6.35
N TRP A 785 -5.40 11.73 6.97
CA TRP A 785 -5.78 13.08 7.32
C TRP A 785 -5.96 13.98 6.10
N GLN A 786 -7.08 14.69 6.06
CA GLN A 786 -7.40 15.73 5.08
C GLN A 786 -7.24 17.07 5.78
N ASN A 787 -6.71 18.06 5.07
CA ASN A 787 -6.61 19.43 5.58
C ASN A 787 -7.37 20.40 4.64
N PRO A 788 -8.72 20.53 4.75
CA PRO A 788 -9.46 21.52 4.01
C PRO A 788 -9.07 22.94 4.42
N VAL A 789 -8.95 23.83 3.45
CA VAL A 789 -8.50 25.21 3.65
C VAL A 789 -9.46 26.18 2.98
N VAL A 790 -9.77 27.29 3.65
CA VAL A 790 -10.49 28.47 3.12
C VAL A 790 -9.53 29.65 3.18
N GLU A 791 -8.99 30.03 2.04
CA GLU A 791 -8.00 31.12 1.90
C GLU A 791 -8.67 32.46 1.57
N GLY A 792 -7.94 33.57 1.78
CA GLY A 792 -8.34 34.90 1.32
C GLY A 792 -9.57 35.47 2.01
N LEU A 793 -9.80 35.17 3.30
CA LEU A 793 -10.87 35.79 4.09
C LEU A 793 -10.49 37.23 4.43
N GLU A 794 -11.00 38.20 3.70
CA GLU A 794 -10.77 39.61 3.97
C GLU A 794 -11.56 40.07 5.20
N LEU A 795 -10.90 40.20 6.35
CA LEU A 795 -11.52 40.49 7.62
C LEU A 795 -11.07 41.84 8.17
N ALA A 796 -11.98 42.57 8.83
CA ALA A 796 -11.68 43.85 9.45
C ALA A 796 -11.38 43.71 10.96
N ALA A 797 -10.50 44.57 11.49
CA ALA A 797 -10.24 44.62 12.93
C ALA A 797 -11.53 44.87 13.73
N GLY A 798 -11.79 44.01 14.74
CA GLY A 798 -13.00 44.01 15.55
C GLY A 798 -14.22 43.34 14.92
N GLN A 799 -14.10 42.81 13.71
CA GLN A 799 -15.14 42.01 13.06
C GLN A 799 -15.37 40.72 13.85
N LYS A 800 -16.65 40.37 14.04
CA LYS A 800 -17.03 39.06 14.58
C LYS A 800 -17.41 38.17 13.43
N ILE A 801 -16.87 36.98 13.44
CA ILE A 801 -17.19 35.92 12.50
C ILE A 801 -17.51 34.64 13.25
N LYS A 802 -18.18 33.72 12.60
CA LYS A 802 -18.38 32.36 13.10
C LYS A 802 -17.67 31.41 12.15
N VAL A 803 -16.74 30.62 12.67
CA VAL A 803 -16.02 29.60 11.93
C VAL A 803 -16.47 28.22 12.38
N GLY A 804 -16.42 27.23 11.49
CA GLY A 804 -16.82 25.90 11.88
C GLY A 804 -16.87 24.89 10.72
N ILE A 805 -17.42 23.73 11.04
CA ILE A 805 -17.62 22.66 10.07
C ILE A 805 -19.04 22.09 10.18
N ILE A 806 -19.63 21.82 9.02
CA ILE A 806 -20.91 21.09 8.92
C ILE A 806 -20.59 19.69 8.40
N ILE A 807 -21.08 18.66 9.08
CA ILE A 807 -20.93 17.25 8.71
C ILE A 807 -22.30 16.73 8.31
N HIS A 808 -22.44 16.25 7.08
CA HIS A 808 -23.60 15.51 6.59
C HIS A 808 -23.23 14.03 6.48
N GLY A 809 -23.52 13.26 7.53
CA GLY A 809 -23.17 11.86 7.62
C GLY A 809 -24.32 10.93 7.21
N LYS A 810 -23.98 9.85 6.52
CA LYS A 810 -24.86 8.72 6.28
C LYS A 810 -24.79 7.70 7.44
N ALA A 811 -25.80 6.85 7.53
CA ALA A 811 -25.84 5.77 8.53
C ALA A 811 -24.54 4.94 8.50
N GLY A 812 -23.89 4.82 9.66
CA GLY A 812 -22.58 4.16 9.79
C GLY A 812 -21.37 5.05 9.50
N GLY A 813 -21.55 6.26 8.98
CA GLY A 813 -20.49 7.24 8.74
C GLY A 813 -19.78 7.65 10.03
N TRP A 814 -18.46 7.73 10.01
CA TRP A 814 -17.63 8.07 11.16
C TRP A 814 -16.43 8.93 10.77
N GLY A 815 -15.86 9.62 11.73
CA GLY A 815 -14.63 10.36 11.52
C GLY A 815 -14.19 11.15 12.74
N THR A 816 -13.05 11.79 12.58
CA THR A 816 -12.38 12.60 13.59
C THR A 816 -12.03 13.97 13.02
N LEU A 817 -12.22 15.02 13.80
CA LEU A 817 -11.83 16.40 13.50
C LEU A 817 -10.85 16.88 14.59
N ASP A 818 -9.85 17.64 14.15
CA ASP A 818 -8.82 18.17 15.05
C ASP A 818 -8.16 19.43 14.46
N ASP A 819 -7.34 20.10 15.26
CA ASP A 819 -6.41 21.21 14.90
C ASP A 819 -7.02 22.27 13.97
N PHE A 820 -8.11 22.91 14.42
CA PHE A 820 -8.66 24.05 13.72
C PHE A 820 -7.71 25.26 13.79
N CYS A 821 -7.55 25.98 12.72
CA CYS A 821 -6.65 27.12 12.66
C CYS A 821 -7.27 28.28 11.87
N LEU A 822 -7.25 29.49 12.45
CA LEU A 822 -7.60 30.74 11.78
C LEU A 822 -6.46 31.75 12.01
N THR A 823 -5.64 31.96 11.00
CA THR A 823 -4.44 32.82 11.08
C THR A 823 -4.44 33.89 10.00
N ALA A 824 -3.80 35.02 10.29
CA ALA A 824 -3.54 36.06 9.28
C ALA A 824 -2.46 35.54 8.31
N GLU A 825 -2.67 35.81 7.00
CA GLU A 825 -1.71 35.51 5.94
C GLU A 825 -0.47 36.41 5.99
#